data_bdc029502c867d71988824b068ad6b6f
#
_entry.id   bdc029502c867d71988824b068ad6b6f
#
_cell.length_a   1.000
_cell.length_b   1.000
_cell.length_c   1.000
_cell.angle_alpha   90.00
_cell.angle_beta   90.00
_cell.angle_gamma   90.00
#
_symmetry.space_group_name_H-M   'P 1'
#
loop_
_entity.id
_entity.type
_entity.pdbx_description
1 polymer ?
#
loop_
_entity_poly.entity_id
_entity_poly.type
_entity_poly.pdbx_seq_one_letter_code
_entity_poly.pdbx_strand_id
1 'polypeptide(L)'
;MNPRAFFGELKRRNVYKVAVAYAVAGWALAQGIAQVFPVFGVSNRIIQLIVLLIVLGFPIALVLAWVFELTPEGLKRTEDADLAQPRIKSQAWIYVAVIGGFVSIGLFFVGRYSAPTRPGAADTSAKSIAVLPFENLSDDKTNSYFADGVQDQILTNLAKVSELKVISHTSSRQYKSGVQRNLREIGKQLGVAYIVEGSVQRSRDRLRINAQLIDARTDTHVWAETYDRTAADLFAIQSELAQSIVSQLKAKLSPQQKAEIEERPTQDLVAFELYLQAKQIVDSYLIAEDVRAALLKALQLLQEAIKRDENFLSAYCYAARANDLLYFFDLDPTRDRILLAETAIKTALRLRPDSSEAHFAKADFLFRCHRDYDGALAELAVARPGLPNSTPFFILDGYINRRRNNWSQAERDFSTAVALDPRNPNAYNLLADTYNLQRRHLLAAQVYEGVLAAGERTPIVFFRRNSALFNGTGNSTALREVLAKNPDMDVGGGQTPVRVFLALIDGNFSEAERVLAASPLEDFQDIDYSFYFPKAWFEAMIATAKGDSARATAAFSTARTILEQRLIIKPEHARTIAVLAQIDAGLGQKELALQEAQHAIDLMPLSKDIYDGALVLEGLAQVYTRTGEHDRAIEVLQKLVSIPSYINYARLKFHPLWKPLHGNPKFDKIVASLAPK
;
A
#
# COMPACT_ATOMS: atom_id res chain seq x y z
N MET A 1 -29.62 43.89 -41.37
CA MET A 1 -28.92 44.85 -40.47
C MET A 1 -27.44 44.92 -40.87
N ASN A 2 -26.93 46.15 -41.05
CA ASN A 2 -25.51 46.33 -41.40
C ASN A 2 -24.63 45.95 -40.19
N PRO A 3 -23.63 45.09 -40.34
CA PRO A 3 -22.79 44.64 -39.22
C PRO A 3 -22.17 45.78 -38.40
N ARG A 4 -21.79 46.86 -39.02
CA ARG A 4 -21.23 48.08 -38.37
C ARG A 4 -22.25 48.78 -37.45
N ALA A 5 -23.52 48.81 -37.82
CA ALA A 5 -24.58 49.39 -36.98
C ALA A 5 -24.87 48.50 -35.74
N PHE A 6 -24.84 47.19 -35.91
CA PHE A 6 -25.01 46.24 -34.80
C PHE A 6 -23.89 46.34 -33.74
N PHE A 7 -22.62 46.40 -34.18
CA PHE A 7 -21.51 46.59 -33.24
C PHE A 7 -21.51 47.97 -32.55
N GLY A 8 -22.00 49.00 -33.25
CA GLY A 8 -22.21 50.31 -32.67
C GLY A 8 -23.25 50.33 -31.54
N GLU A 9 -24.33 49.57 -31.72
CA GLU A 9 -25.40 49.44 -30.74
C GLU A 9 -24.98 48.63 -29.52
N LEU A 10 -24.21 47.51 -29.70
CA LEU A 10 -23.60 46.75 -28.64
C LEU A 10 -22.66 47.60 -27.75
N LYS A 11 -21.93 48.53 -28.37
CA LYS A 11 -21.01 49.43 -27.66
C LYS A 11 -21.80 50.54 -26.95
N ARG A 12 -22.88 51.03 -27.50
CA ARG A 12 -23.77 52.05 -26.93
C ARG A 12 -24.46 51.51 -25.66
N ARG A 13 -24.95 50.26 -25.71
CA ARG A 13 -25.69 49.60 -24.62
C ARG A 13 -24.77 48.92 -23.54
N ASN A 14 -23.48 49.14 -23.56
CA ASN A 14 -22.51 48.57 -22.65
C ASN A 14 -22.51 47.01 -22.54
N VAL A 15 -23.16 46.27 -23.43
CA VAL A 15 -23.29 44.81 -23.42
C VAL A 15 -21.93 44.13 -23.42
N TYR A 16 -20.91 44.70 -24.10
CA TYR A 16 -19.56 44.17 -24.10
C TYR A 16 -18.91 44.17 -22.71
N LYS A 17 -19.23 45.13 -21.82
CA LYS A 17 -18.70 45.18 -20.45
C LYS A 17 -19.27 44.05 -19.60
N VAL A 18 -20.58 43.77 -19.76
CA VAL A 18 -21.25 42.66 -19.10
C VAL A 18 -20.71 41.33 -19.63
N ALA A 19 -20.47 41.21 -20.93
CA ALA A 19 -19.87 40.03 -21.54
C ALA A 19 -18.48 39.71 -20.95
N VAL A 20 -17.59 40.72 -20.84
CA VAL A 20 -16.26 40.56 -20.27
C VAL A 20 -16.33 40.25 -18.78
N ALA A 21 -17.15 40.99 -18.04
CA ALA A 21 -17.31 40.75 -16.58
C ALA A 21 -17.86 39.35 -16.29
N TYR A 22 -18.88 38.91 -17.06
CA TYR A 22 -19.42 37.55 -16.90
C TYR A 22 -18.42 36.46 -17.29
N ALA A 23 -17.68 36.63 -18.39
CA ALA A 23 -16.67 35.68 -18.84
C ALA A 23 -15.55 35.51 -17.78
N VAL A 24 -15.06 36.63 -17.20
CA VAL A 24 -14.03 36.60 -16.16
C VAL A 24 -14.57 35.98 -14.88
N ALA A 25 -15.72 36.44 -14.38
CA ALA A 25 -16.33 35.91 -13.16
C ALA A 25 -16.77 34.46 -13.31
N GLY A 26 -17.39 34.09 -14.45
CA GLY A 26 -17.80 32.73 -14.73
C GLY A 26 -16.61 31.75 -14.86
N TRP A 27 -15.53 32.20 -15.50
CA TRP A 27 -14.28 31.41 -15.56
C TRP A 27 -13.65 31.23 -14.17
N ALA A 28 -13.59 32.28 -13.36
CA ALA A 28 -13.07 32.22 -11.99
C ALA A 28 -13.89 31.29 -11.10
N LEU A 29 -15.24 31.37 -11.20
CA LEU A 29 -16.15 30.46 -10.49
C LEU A 29 -16.01 29.01 -10.97
N ALA A 30 -15.95 28.77 -12.27
CA ALA A 30 -15.78 27.44 -12.83
C ALA A 30 -14.46 26.80 -12.37
N GLN A 31 -13.36 27.57 -12.34
CA GLN A 31 -12.06 27.11 -11.82
C GLN A 31 -12.10 26.84 -10.30
N GLY A 32 -12.69 27.74 -9.53
CA GLY A 32 -12.85 27.57 -8.07
C GLY A 32 -13.68 26.34 -7.74
N ILE A 33 -14.82 26.15 -8.41
CA ILE A 33 -15.70 24.99 -8.22
C ILE A 33 -14.99 23.69 -8.61
N ALA A 34 -14.30 23.68 -9.75
CA ALA A 34 -13.59 22.50 -10.23
C ALA A 34 -12.44 22.06 -9.31
N GLN A 35 -11.84 22.99 -8.55
CA GLN A 35 -10.73 22.71 -7.65
C GLN A 35 -11.19 22.46 -6.20
N VAL A 36 -12.20 23.18 -5.72
CA VAL A 36 -12.63 23.13 -4.31
C VAL A 36 -13.67 22.03 -4.06
N PHE A 37 -14.61 21.81 -4.95
CA PHE A 37 -15.71 20.85 -4.74
C PHE A 37 -15.26 19.39 -4.64
N PRO A 38 -14.25 18.91 -5.38
CA PRO A 38 -13.70 17.57 -5.18
C PRO A 38 -13.14 17.33 -3.78
N VAL A 39 -12.63 18.38 -3.12
CA VAL A 39 -12.12 18.30 -1.73
C VAL A 39 -13.25 18.00 -0.73
N PHE A 40 -14.48 18.44 -1.05
CA PHE A 40 -15.69 18.17 -0.25
C PHE A 40 -16.46 16.92 -0.71
N GLY A 41 -15.88 16.08 -1.58
CA GLY A 41 -16.51 14.84 -2.04
C GLY A 41 -17.68 15.04 -3.03
N VAL A 42 -17.85 16.24 -3.61
CA VAL A 42 -18.91 16.51 -4.59
C VAL A 42 -18.61 15.76 -5.90
N SER A 43 -19.57 15.00 -6.40
CA SER A 43 -19.39 14.19 -7.60
C SER A 43 -19.10 15.03 -8.85
N ASN A 44 -18.24 14.51 -9.75
CA ASN A 44 -17.87 15.19 -11.00
C ASN A 44 -19.09 15.54 -11.87
N ARG A 45 -20.19 14.77 -11.79
CA ARG A 45 -21.44 15.05 -12.52
C ARG A 45 -22.10 16.36 -12.05
N ILE A 46 -22.07 16.63 -10.74
CA ILE A 46 -22.61 17.86 -10.16
C ILE A 46 -21.73 19.05 -10.58
N ILE A 47 -20.41 18.90 -10.54
CA ILE A 47 -19.45 19.92 -10.97
C ILE A 47 -19.67 20.26 -12.45
N GLN A 48 -19.80 19.27 -13.32
CA GLN A 48 -20.08 19.44 -14.75
C GLN A 48 -21.42 20.14 -14.98
N LEU A 49 -22.46 19.80 -14.21
CA LEU A 49 -23.77 20.45 -14.30
C LEU A 49 -23.69 21.94 -13.94
N ILE A 50 -22.98 22.29 -12.87
CA ILE A 50 -22.80 23.68 -12.42
C ILE A 50 -22.02 24.49 -13.49
N VAL A 51 -20.93 23.93 -14.02
CA VAL A 51 -20.15 24.56 -15.08
C VAL A 51 -21.03 24.78 -16.34
N LEU A 52 -21.85 23.78 -16.70
CA LEU A 52 -22.80 23.90 -17.81
C LEU A 52 -23.83 25.02 -17.57
N LEU A 53 -24.35 25.15 -16.34
CA LEU A 53 -25.28 26.23 -15.97
C LEU A 53 -24.61 27.61 -16.06
N ILE A 54 -23.34 27.74 -15.69
CA ILE A 54 -22.56 28.98 -15.86
C ILE A 54 -22.44 29.32 -17.34
N VAL A 55 -22.13 28.34 -18.19
CA VAL A 55 -22.02 28.54 -19.65
C VAL A 55 -23.37 28.93 -20.26
N LEU A 56 -24.46 28.26 -19.89
CA LEU A 56 -25.83 28.58 -20.36
C LEU A 56 -26.37 29.91 -19.84
N GLY A 57 -25.87 30.37 -18.68
CA GLY A 57 -26.20 31.69 -18.13
C GLY A 57 -25.62 32.86 -18.94
N PHE A 58 -24.54 32.62 -19.70
CA PHE A 58 -23.88 33.68 -20.49
C PHE A 58 -24.81 34.33 -21.54
N PRO A 59 -25.49 33.59 -22.44
CA PRO A 59 -26.47 34.17 -23.37
C PRO A 59 -27.59 34.93 -22.66
N ILE A 60 -28.08 34.41 -21.55
CA ILE A 60 -29.15 35.02 -20.75
C ILE A 60 -28.67 36.38 -20.20
N ALA A 61 -27.45 36.43 -19.65
CA ALA A 61 -26.86 37.67 -19.17
C ALA A 61 -26.67 38.71 -20.26
N LEU A 62 -26.32 38.28 -21.49
CA LEU A 62 -26.25 39.20 -22.65
C LEU A 62 -27.59 39.75 -23.05
N VAL A 63 -28.65 38.93 -23.08
CA VAL A 63 -30.01 39.36 -23.37
C VAL A 63 -30.50 40.34 -22.31
N LEU A 64 -30.28 40.05 -21.04
CA LEU A 64 -30.65 40.95 -19.94
C LEU A 64 -29.88 42.29 -20.03
N ALA A 65 -28.60 42.28 -20.37
CA ALA A 65 -27.80 43.48 -20.59
C ALA A 65 -28.20 44.28 -21.82
N TRP A 66 -28.85 43.61 -22.78
CA TRP A 66 -29.43 44.29 -23.97
C TRP A 66 -30.73 45.00 -23.63
N VAL A 67 -31.58 44.41 -22.76
CA VAL A 67 -32.92 44.91 -22.43
C VAL A 67 -32.90 45.91 -21.27
N PHE A 68 -31.98 45.72 -20.28
CA PHE A 68 -31.96 46.53 -19.06
C PHE A 68 -30.59 47.21 -18.85
N GLU A 69 -30.59 48.42 -18.35
CA GLU A 69 -29.40 49.16 -17.92
C GLU A 69 -29.46 49.44 -16.42
N LEU A 70 -28.32 49.23 -15.72
CA LEU A 70 -28.18 49.50 -14.29
C LEU A 70 -27.94 51.00 -14.09
N THR A 71 -28.90 51.69 -13.49
CA THR A 71 -28.80 53.09 -13.12
C THR A 71 -28.64 53.23 -11.59
N PRO A 72 -28.17 54.36 -11.04
CA PRO A 72 -28.11 54.58 -9.60
C PRO A 72 -29.45 54.43 -8.87
N GLU A 73 -30.55 54.51 -9.61
CA GLU A 73 -31.94 54.39 -9.10
C GLU A 73 -32.52 52.96 -9.28
N GLY A 74 -31.74 52.00 -9.83
CA GLY A 74 -32.14 50.59 -10.03
C GLY A 74 -32.14 50.15 -11.50
N LEU A 75 -32.73 48.99 -11.78
CA LEU A 75 -32.88 48.42 -13.13
C LEU A 75 -33.99 49.16 -13.92
N LYS A 76 -33.62 49.88 -15.01
CA LYS A 76 -34.56 50.51 -15.94
C LYS A 76 -34.42 49.92 -17.35
N ARG A 77 -35.51 49.93 -18.15
CA ARG A 77 -35.41 49.55 -19.55
C ARG A 77 -34.54 50.56 -20.32
N THR A 78 -33.72 50.06 -21.22
CA THR A 78 -32.73 50.85 -21.97
C THR A 78 -33.38 51.99 -22.78
N GLU A 79 -34.67 51.84 -23.15
CA GLU A 79 -35.45 52.88 -23.89
C GLU A 79 -35.83 54.09 -23.03
N ASP A 80 -35.91 53.88 -21.68
CA ASP A 80 -36.32 54.94 -20.74
C ASP A 80 -35.09 55.69 -20.12
N ALA A 81 -33.87 55.23 -20.38
CA ALA A 81 -32.61 55.75 -19.78
C ALA A 81 -31.97 56.93 -20.54
N ASP A 82 -32.50 57.35 -21.71
CA ASP A 82 -31.84 58.30 -22.62
C ASP A 82 -32.09 59.79 -22.27
N LEU A 83 -32.73 60.14 -21.15
CA LEU A 83 -33.17 61.53 -20.91
C LEU A 83 -32.64 62.15 -19.61
N ALA A 84 -31.47 61.88 -19.03
CA ALA A 84 -30.87 62.71 -17.99
C ALA A 84 -29.43 62.41 -17.60
N GLN A 85 -28.56 63.39 -17.76
CA GLN A 85 -27.32 63.77 -17.04
C GLN A 85 -25.97 63.09 -17.39
N PRO A 86 -24.84 63.83 -17.11
CA PRO A 86 -23.50 63.46 -17.63
C PRO A 86 -22.93 62.20 -17.01
N ARG A 87 -22.43 61.34 -17.88
CA ARG A 87 -21.82 60.03 -17.53
C ARG A 87 -20.58 60.19 -16.64
N ILE A 88 -20.68 59.87 -15.37
CA ILE A 88 -19.51 59.54 -14.52
C ILE A 88 -18.96 58.20 -15.05
N LYS A 89 -17.72 58.19 -15.55
CA LYS A 89 -16.99 56.99 -15.94
C LYS A 89 -16.71 56.17 -14.69
N SER A 90 -17.62 55.30 -14.27
CA SER A 90 -17.36 54.40 -13.16
C SER A 90 -16.34 53.34 -13.61
N GLN A 91 -15.14 53.38 -13.05
CA GLN A 91 -14.09 52.41 -13.24
C GLN A 91 -14.28 51.16 -12.32
N ALA A 92 -15.42 51.05 -11.62
CA ALA A 92 -15.71 49.99 -10.68
C ALA A 92 -15.56 48.59 -11.28
N TRP A 93 -15.85 48.38 -12.57
CA TRP A 93 -15.68 47.12 -13.25
C TRP A 93 -14.21 46.64 -13.33
N ILE A 94 -13.25 47.58 -13.37
CA ILE A 94 -11.82 47.30 -13.40
C ILE A 94 -11.41 46.70 -12.03
N TYR A 95 -11.91 47.29 -10.94
CA TYR A 95 -11.63 46.75 -9.58
C TYR A 95 -12.22 45.36 -9.39
N VAL A 96 -13.43 45.08 -9.90
CA VAL A 96 -14.04 43.75 -9.86
C VAL A 96 -13.22 42.73 -10.67
N ALA A 97 -12.74 43.10 -11.85
CA ALA A 97 -11.91 42.25 -12.68
C ALA A 97 -10.52 41.96 -12.02
N VAL A 98 -9.90 42.99 -11.42
CA VAL A 98 -8.61 42.86 -10.76
C VAL A 98 -8.74 42.01 -9.50
N ILE A 99 -9.75 42.26 -8.64
CA ILE A 99 -10.01 41.48 -7.44
C ILE A 99 -10.33 40.01 -7.82
N GLY A 100 -11.18 39.78 -8.83
CA GLY A 100 -11.50 38.45 -9.36
C GLY A 100 -10.25 37.72 -9.86
N GLY A 101 -9.34 38.43 -10.54
CA GLY A 101 -8.06 37.90 -10.99
C GLY A 101 -7.15 37.49 -9.82
N PHE A 102 -7.01 38.33 -8.81
CA PHE A 102 -6.20 38.00 -7.60
C PHE A 102 -6.78 36.85 -6.80
N VAL A 103 -8.11 36.80 -6.63
CA VAL A 103 -8.79 35.67 -5.96
C VAL A 103 -8.58 34.38 -6.74
N SER A 104 -8.68 34.41 -8.08
CA SER A 104 -8.45 33.24 -8.94
C SER A 104 -7.00 32.74 -8.85
N ILE A 105 -6.02 33.63 -8.85
CA ILE A 105 -4.61 33.29 -8.67
C ILE A 105 -4.37 32.73 -7.27
N GLY A 106 -4.94 33.32 -6.24
CA GLY A 106 -4.87 32.82 -4.87
C GLY A 106 -5.46 31.42 -4.72
N LEU A 107 -6.66 31.19 -5.25
CA LEU A 107 -7.32 29.88 -5.25
C LEU A 107 -6.56 28.83 -6.08
N PHE A 108 -5.94 29.23 -7.19
CA PHE A 108 -5.07 28.37 -7.98
C PHE A 108 -3.87 27.87 -7.17
N PHE A 109 -3.19 28.78 -6.46
CA PHE A 109 -2.06 28.40 -5.62
C PHE A 109 -2.50 27.57 -4.41
N VAL A 110 -3.58 27.95 -3.72
CA VAL A 110 -4.14 27.15 -2.63
C VAL A 110 -4.52 25.75 -3.13
N GLY A 111 -5.22 25.62 -4.25
CA GLY A 111 -5.58 24.33 -4.85
C GLY A 111 -4.35 23.49 -5.22
N ARG A 112 -3.30 24.13 -5.76
CA ARG A 112 -2.07 23.43 -6.16
C ARG A 112 -1.23 22.95 -4.96
N TYR A 113 -1.21 23.70 -3.87
CA TYR A 113 -0.44 23.34 -2.67
C TYR A 113 -1.24 22.51 -1.65
N SER A 114 -2.58 22.58 -1.69
CA SER A 114 -3.46 21.82 -0.79
C SER A 114 -4.04 20.54 -1.41
N ALA A 115 -3.84 20.32 -2.73
CA ALA A 115 -4.27 19.06 -3.34
C ALA A 115 -3.43 17.92 -2.76
N PRO A 116 -4.03 16.98 -2.00
CA PRO A 116 -3.33 15.77 -1.66
C PRO A 116 -2.94 15.10 -2.99
N THR A 117 -1.66 14.78 -3.15
CA THR A 117 -1.17 13.94 -4.24
C THR A 117 -2.07 12.71 -4.29
N ARG A 118 -2.91 12.59 -5.31
CA ARG A 118 -3.74 11.41 -5.50
C ARG A 118 -2.81 10.21 -5.59
N PRO A 119 -2.91 9.21 -4.70
CA PRO A 119 -2.29 7.94 -4.95
C PRO A 119 -3.05 7.34 -6.14
N GLY A 120 -2.44 7.33 -7.34
CA GLY A 120 -3.06 6.69 -8.50
C GLY A 120 -3.02 7.41 -9.84
N ALA A 121 -2.66 8.69 -9.92
CA ALA A 121 -2.13 9.23 -11.17
C ALA A 121 -0.63 8.93 -11.14
N ALA A 122 -0.19 7.86 -11.80
CA ALA A 122 1.21 7.60 -12.04
C ALA A 122 1.79 8.84 -12.72
N ASP A 123 2.47 9.69 -11.94
CA ASP A 123 3.32 10.75 -12.46
C ASP A 123 4.40 9.98 -13.23
N THR A 124 4.26 9.91 -14.55
CA THR A 124 5.26 9.31 -15.42
C THR A 124 6.49 10.20 -15.35
N SER A 125 7.29 10.00 -14.29
CA SER A 125 8.60 10.63 -14.19
C SER A 125 9.32 10.43 -15.52
N ALA A 126 9.83 11.50 -16.10
CA ALA A 126 10.53 11.46 -17.39
C ALA A 126 11.68 10.46 -17.44
N LYS A 127 12.17 9.99 -16.27
CA LYS A 127 13.21 8.98 -16.11
C LYS A 127 12.69 7.75 -15.34
N SER A 128 11.51 7.23 -15.72
CA SER A 128 10.94 6.01 -15.14
C SER A 128 11.01 4.84 -16.12
N ILE A 129 11.38 3.65 -15.62
CA ILE A 129 11.71 2.49 -16.44
C ILE A 129 11.21 1.19 -15.81
N ALA A 130 10.74 0.27 -16.65
CA ALA A 130 10.48 -1.12 -16.30
C ALA A 130 11.30 -2.05 -17.20
N VAL A 131 11.81 -3.12 -16.64
CA VAL A 131 12.48 -4.21 -17.38
C VAL A 131 11.51 -5.37 -17.45
N LEU A 132 11.00 -5.70 -18.63
CA LEU A 132 10.07 -6.82 -18.83
C LEU A 132 10.83 -8.15 -18.88
N PRO A 133 10.15 -9.29 -18.63
CA PRO A 133 10.75 -10.62 -18.78
C PRO A 133 11.37 -10.80 -20.16
N PHE A 134 12.63 -11.21 -20.17
CA PHE A 134 13.35 -11.54 -21.40
C PHE A 134 12.87 -12.88 -21.96
N GLU A 135 12.78 -12.97 -23.27
CA GLU A 135 12.39 -14.19 -23.94
C GLU A 135 13.55 -15.19 -23.93
N ASN A 136 13.29 -16.41 -23.48
CA ASN A 136 14.27 -17.49 -23.58
C ASN A 136 14.17 -18.15 -24.97
N LEU A 137 15.18 -17.91 -25.81
CA LEU A 137 15.33 -18.50 -27.15
C LEU A 137 16.28 -19.69 -27.15
N SER A 138 16.68 -20.23 -26.00
CA SER A 138 17.51 -21.42 -25.88
C SER A 138 16.69 -22.69 -26.14
N ASP A 139 17.30 -23.72 -26.71
CA ASP A 139 16.68 -25.02 -26.95
C ASP A 139 16.27 -25.73 -25.65
N ASP A 140 17.03 -25.51 -24.58
CA ASP A 140 16.76 -26.07 -23.26
C ASP A 140 15.85 -25.15 -22.45
N LYS A 141 14.64 -25.64 -22.13
CA LYS A 141 13.66 -24.93 -21.31
C LYS A 141 14.11 -24.70 -19.86
N THR A 142 15.07 -25.49 -19.36
CA THR A 142 15.65 -25.27 -18.02
C THR A 142 16.42 -23.95 -17.92
N ASN A 143 16.84 -23.37 -19.06
CA ASN A 143 17.46 -22.04 -19.12
C ASN A 143 16.47 -20.87 -18.88
N SER A 144 15.19 -21.12 -18.59
CA SER A 144 14.24 -20.04 -18.24
C SER A 144 14.70 -19.24 -17.01
N TYR A 145 15.23 -19.92 -15.98
CA TYR A 145 15.80 -19.25 -14.80
C TYR A 145 16.98 -18.35 -15.14
N PHE A 146 17.74 -18.70 -16.17
CA PHE A 146 18.87 -17.88 -16.61
C PHE A 146 18.39 -16.58 -17.26
N ALA A 147 17.36 -16.63 -18.11
CA ALA A 147 16.78 -15.42 -18.71
C ALA A 147 16.14 -14.51 -17.65
N ASP A 148 15.42 -15.10 -16.68
CA ASP A 148 14.87 -14.37 -15.52
C ASP A 148 16.00 -13.74 -14.69
N GLY A 149 17.13 -14.43 -14.50
CA GLY A 149 18.30 -13.93 -13.80
C GLY A 149 19.02 -12.78 -14.52
N VAL A 150 19.07 -12.82 -15.86
CA VAL A 150 19.58 -11.70 -16.66
C VAL A 150 18.72 -10.46 -16.45
N GLN A 151 17.40 -10.59 -16.54
CA GLN A 151 16.45 -9.51 -16.29
C GLN A 151 16.63 -8.93 -14.88
N ASP A 152 16.66 -9.81 -13.87
CA ASP A 152 16.74 -9.41 -12.46
C ASP A 152 18.04 -8.64 -12.16
N GLN A 153 19.17 -9.07 -12.73
CA GLN A 153 20.45 -8.37 -12.53
C GLN A 153 20.49 -7.01 -13.24
N ILE A 154 19.92 -6.90 -14.45
CA ILE A 154 19.79 -5.61 -15.15
C ILE A 154 18.94 -4.67 -14.30
N LEU A 155 17.80 -5.16 -13.80
CA LEU A 155 16.91 -4.41 -12.94
C LEU A 155 17.63 -3.98 -11.65
N THR A 156 18.35 -4.89 -11.00
CA THR A 156 19.15 -4.63 -9.80
C THR A 156 20.19 -3.55 -10.05
N ASN A 157 20.89 -3.58 -11.17
CA ASN A 157 21.88 -2.57 -11.54
C ASN A 157 21.23 -1.20 -11.81
N LEU A 158 20.10 -1.16 -12.52
CA LEU A 158 19.34 0.08 -12.75
C LEU A 158 18.77 0.65 -11.44
N ALA A 159 18.35 -0.21 -10.51
CA ALA A 159 17.78 0.20 -9.23
C ALA A 159 18.78 0.92 -8.32
N LYS A 160 20.09 0.77 -8.53
CA LYS A 160 21.15 1.52 -7.83
C LYS A 160 21.23 2.99 -8.27
N VAL A 161 20.60 3.36 -9.39
CA VAL A 161 20.66 4.70 -9.96
C VAL A 161 19.57 5.58 -9.38
N SER A 162 19.94 6.51 -8.51
CA SER A 162 19.00 7.36 -7.77
C SER A 162 18.18 8.32 -8.64
N GLU A 163 18.68 8.70 -9.83
CA GLU A 163 17.95 9.56 -10.77
C GLU A 163 16.85 8.83 -11.56
N LEU A 164 16.84 7.49 -11.53
CA LEU A 164 15.83 6.67 -12.19
C LEU A 164 14.75 6.26 -11.19
N LYS A 165 13.51 6.19 -11.65
CA LYS A 165 12.45 5.41 -11.01
C LYS A 165 12.40 4.04 -11.68
N VAL A 166 12.81 2.99 -10.99
CA VAL A 166 12.88 1.63 -11.53
C VAL A 166 11.76 0.78 -10.93
N ILE A 167 10.91 0.22 -11.77
CA ILE A 167 9.82 -0.66 -11.33
C ILE A 167 10.39 -2.03 -10.96
N SER A 168 9.88 -2.60 -9.86
CA SER A 168 10.36 -3.87 -9.32
C SER A 168 10.06 -5.06 -10.25
N HIS A 169 10.81 -6.14 -10.06
CA HIS A 169 10.62 -7.41 -10.76
C HIS A 169 9.21 -7.98 -10.56
N THR A 170 8.61 -7.87 -9.36
CA THR A 170 7.28 -8.38 -9.03
C THR A 170 6.21 -7.82 -9.97
N SER A 171 6.21 -6.50 -10.19
CA SER A 171 5.25 -5.84 -11.07
C SER A 171 5.50 -6.13 -12.55
N SER A 172 6.75 -6.34 -12.98
CA SER A 172 7.08 -6.60 -14.39
C SER A 172 6.90 -8.06 -14.80
N ARG A 173 7.07 -9.02 -13.88
CA ARG A 173 7.07 -10.47 -14.13
C ARG A 173 5.78 -11.02 -14.79
N GLN A 174 4.64 -10.39 -14.55
CA GLN A 174 3.37 -10.84 -15.13
C GLN A 174 3.26 -10.62 -16.65
N TYR A 175 4.09 -9.75 -17.22
CA TYR A 175 4.12 -9.50 -18.66
C TYR A 175 5.06 -10.48 -19.37
N LYS A 176 4.80 -11.78 -19.22
CA LYS A 176 5.62 -12.85 -19.82
C LYS A 176 5.71 -12.73 -21.34
N SER A 177 6.83 -13.20 -21.89
CA SER A 177 7.07 -13.33 -23.33
C SER A 177 6.08 -14.28 -24.01
N GLY A 178 5.87 -14.11 -25.32
CA GLY A 178 5.03 -15.00 -26.14
C GLY A 178 3.58 -14.58 -26.34
N VAL A 179 3.16 -13.44 -25.76
CA VAL A 179 1.86 -12.79 -26.03
C VAL A 179 2.12 -11.42 -26.67
N GLN A 180 1.30 -11.06 -27.66
CA GLN A 180 1.40 -9.71 -28.26
C GLN A 180 1.22 -8.65 -27.19
N ARG A 181 2.30 -7.91 -26.89
CA ARG A 181 2.37 -6.91 -25.82
C ARG A 181 1.96 -5.53 -26.34
N ASN A 182 1.02 -4.88 -25.67
CA ASN A 182 0.77 -3.46 -25.89
C ASN A 182 1.62 -2.64 -24.91
N LEU A 183 2.81 -2.19 -25.36
CA LEU A 183 3.77 -1.50 -24.51
C LEU A 183 3.24 -0.15 -23.97
N ARG A 184 2.37 0.52 -24.71
CA ARG A 184 1.69 1.75 -24.21
C ARG A 184 0.79 1.46 -23.03
N GLU A 185 0.04 0.37 -23.09
CA GLU A 185 -0.84 -0.03 -22.00
C GLU A 185 -0.03 -0.50 -20.79
N ILE A 186 1.01 -1.29 -21.02
CA ILE A 186 1.95 -1.73 -19.95
C ILE A 186 2.61 -0.52 -19.29
N GLY A 187 3.08 0.45 -20.08
CA GLY A 187 3.67 1.68 -19.57
C GLY A 187 2.72 2.48 -18.68
N LYS A 188 1.43 2.57 -19.06
CA LYS A 188 0.39 3.19 -18.23
C LYS A 188 0.13 2.43 -16.95
N GLN A 189 0.02 1.10 -17.03
CA GLN A 189 -0.27 0.24 -15.87
C GLN A 189 0.88 0.25 -14.84
N LEU A 190 2.12 0.30 -15.31
CA LEU A 190 3.32 0.38 -14.46
C LEU A 190 3.71 1.82 -14.09
N GLY A 191 3.13 2.81 -14.75
CA GLY A 191 3.46 4.21 -14.52
C GLY A 191 4.88 4.57 -14.93
N VAL A 192 5.34 4.06 -16.09
CA VAL A 192 6.68 4.29 -16.62
C VAL A 192 6.67 4.94 -18.00
N ALA A 193 7.72 5.73 -18.26
CA ALA A 193 7.97 6.34 -19.57
C ALA A 193 8.73 5.39 -20.51
N TYR A 194 9.57 4.50 -19.97
CA TYR A 194 10.41 3.62 -20.76
C TYR A 194 10.25 2.17 -20.34
N ILE A 195 10.41 1.29 -21.34
CA ILE A 195 10.38 -0.17 -21.15
C ILE A 195 11.65 -0.76 -21.79
N VAL A 196 12.28 -1.66 -21.07
CA VAL A 196 13.33 -2.54 -21.61
C VAL A 196 12.70 -3.91 -21.85
N GLU A 197 12.89 -4.44 -23.05
CA GLU A 197 12.58 -5.83 -23.37
C GLU A 197 13.75 -6.45 -24.14
N GLY A 198 13.76 -7.79 -24.22
CA GLY A 198 14.84 -8.47 -24.92
C GLY A 198 14.66 -9.99 -24.96
N SER A 199 15.68 -10.65 -25.46
CA SER A 199 15.77 -12.11 -25.51
C SER A 199 17.14 -12.60 -25.11
N VAL A 200 17.19 -13.82 -24.58
CA VAL A 200 18.40 -14.51 -24.17
C VAL A 200 18.46 -15.84 -24.87
N GLN A 201 19.55 -16.13 -25.52
CA GLN A 201 19.85 -17.44 -26.12
C GLN A 201 21.20 -17.93 -25.60
N ARG A 202 21.18 -19.09 -24.94
CA ARG A 202 22.40 -19.77 -24.47
C ARG A 202 22.56 -21.08 -25.22
N SER A 203 23.74 -21.27 -25.80
CA SER A 203 24.13 -22.52 -26.48
C SER A 203 25.54 -22.89 -26.04
N ARG A 204 25.67 -23.90 -25.18
CA ARG A 204 26.92 -24.30 -24.52
C ARG A 204 27.61 -23.11 -23.86
N ASP A 205 28.77 -22.65 -24.36
CA ASP A 205 29.56 -21.52 -23.83
C ASP A 205 29.22 -20.18 -24.48
N ARG A 206 28.32 -20.16 -25.48
CA ARG A 206 27.92 -18.91 -26.16
C ARG A 206 26.64 -18.36 -25.56
N LEU A 207 26.67 -17.06 -25.38
CA LEU A 207 25.54 -16.29 -24.85
C LEU A 207 25.23 -15.14 -25.80
N ARG A 208 24.02 -15.12 -26.33
CA ARG A 208 23.50 -14.00 -27.10
C ARG A 208 22.37 -13.32 -26.31
N ILE A 209 22.52 -12.03 -26.06
CA ILE A 209 21.50 -11.20 -25.42
C ILE A 209 21.15 -10.08 -26.39
N ASN A 210 19.87 -10.00 -26.76
CA ASN A 210 19.32 -8.84 -27.47
C ASN A 210 18.56 -8.01 -26.43
N ALA A 211 18.77 -6.70 -26.41
CA ALA A 211 18.05 -5.78 -25.54
C ALA A 211 17.66 -4.53 -26.31
N GLN A 212 16.50 -3.98 -26.00
CA GLN A 212 16.00 -2.75 -26.59
C GLN A 212 15.30 -1.89 -25.55
N LEU A 213 15.48 -0.58 -25.67
CA LEU A 213 14.84 0.44 -24.87
C LEU A 213 13.78 1.14 -25.71
N ILE A 214 12.54 1.18 -25.22
CA ILE A 214 11.38 1.68 -25.94
C ILE A 214 10.73 2.81 -25.12
N ASP A 215 10.42 3.94 -25.75
CA ASP A 215 9.55 4.95 -25.15
C ASP A 215 8.11 4.43 -25.19
N ALA A 216 7.57 4.04 -24.03
CA ALA A 216 6.26 3.45 -23.91
C ALA A 216 5.10 4.41 -24.26
N ARG A 217 5.34 5.73 -24.28
CA ARG A 217 4.33 6.74 -24.63
C ARG A 217 4.08 6.80 -26.13
N THR A 218 5.13 6.65 -26.93
CA THR A 218 5.11 6.75 -28.37
C THR A 218 5.20 5.40 -29.09
N ASP A 219 5.65 4.36 -28.35
CA ASP A 219 5.93 3.03 -28.88
C ASP A 219 7.08 3.06 -29.91
N THR A 220 8.12 3.85 -29.62
CA THR A 220 9.28 4.04 -30.48
C THR A 220 10.54 3.48 -29.84
N HIS A 221 11.37 2.82 -30.64
CA HIS A 221 12.67 2.33 -30.21
C HIS A 221 13.62 3.50 -29.98
N VAL A 222 14.17 3.61 -28.78
CA VAL A 222 15.17 4.61 -28.41
C VAL A 222 16.57 4.07 -28.63
N TRP A 223 16.75 2.76 -28.34
CA TRP A 223 18.03 2.08 -28.46
C TRP A 223 17.81 0.57 -28.56
N ALA A 224 18.69 -0.11 -29.30
CA ALA A 224 18.73 -1.57 -29.38
C ALA A 224 20.18 -2.04 -29.59
N GLU A 225 20.56 -3.12 -28.93
CA GLU A 225 21.90 -3.71 -29.05
C GLU A 225 21.87 -5.22 -28.86
N THR A 226 22.81 -5.89 -29.51
CA THR A 226 23.01 -7.33 -29.44
C THR A 226 24.39 -7.63 -28.89
N TYR A 227 24.46 -8.40 -27.82
CA TYR A 227 25.67 -8.93 -27.23
C TYR A 227 25.81 -10.39 -27.60
N ASP A 228 26.91 -10.77 -28.25
CA ASP A 228 27.25 -12.17 -28.62
C ASP A 228 28.65 -12.47 -28.10
N ARG A 229 28.73 -13.08 -26.92
CA ARG A 229 29.97 -13.32 -26.17
C ARG A 229 29.94 -14.72 -25.51
N THR A 230 30.97 -15.01 -24.70
CA THR A 230 31.00 -16.23 -23.90
C THR A 230 30.08 -16.11 -22.68
N ALA A 231 29.61 -17.24 -22.13
CA ALA A 231 28.78 -17.22 -20.90
C ALA A 231 29.55 -16.64 -19.71
N ALA A 232 30.88 -16.72 -19.69
CA ALA A 232 31.73 -16.11 -18.67
C ALA A 232 31.67 -14.57 -18.65
N ASP A 233 31.23 -13.94 -19.75
CA ASP A 233 31.12 -12.49 -19.89
C ASP A 233 29.74 -11.97 -19.40
N LEU A 234 28.88 -12.83 -18.88
CA LEU A 234 27.50 -12.50 -18.45
C LEU A 234 27.43 -11.20 -17.62
N PHE A 235 28.22 -11.11 -16.56
CA PHE A 235 28.19 -9.95 -15.67
C PHE A 235 28.68 -8.66 -16.35
N ALA A 236 29.69 -8.79 -17.24
CA ALA A 236 30.16 -7.65 -18.04
C ALA A 236 29.05 -7.14 -18.98
N ILE A 237 28.33 -8.05 -19.66
CA ILE A 237 27.19 -7.70 -20.52
C ILE A 237 26.10 -7.00 -19.73
N GLN A 238 25.73 -7.51 -18.55
CA GLN A 238 24.69 -6.92 -17.71
C GLN A 238 25.06 -5.50 -17.23
N SER A 239 26.33 -5.28 -16.88
CA SER A 239 26.85 -3.96 -16.48
C SER A 239 26.90 -2.99 -17.65
N GLU A 240 27.40 -3.41 -18.83
CA GLU A 240 27.44 -2.60 -20.05
C GLU A 240 26.01 -2.21 -20.49
N LEU A 241 25.07 -3.14 -20.44
CA LEU A 241 23.67 -2.92 -20.78
C LEU A 241 23.01 -1.90 -19.85
N ALA A 242 23.20 -2.04 -18.53
CA ALA A 242 22.68 -1.09 -17.57
C ALA A 242 23.27 0.32 -17.79
N GLN A 243 24.57 0.44 -18.01
CA GLN A 243 25.23 1.72 -18.30
C GLN A 243 24.75 2.35 -19.62
N SER A 244 24.54 1.54 -20.67
CA SER A 244 23.97 2.00 -21.95
C SER A 244 22.57 2.58 -21.76
N ILE A 245 21.70 1.88 -21.03
CA ILE A 245 20.34 2.36 -20.72
C ILE A 245 20.40 3.69 -19.94
N VAL A 246 21.23 3.77 -18.89
CA VAL A 246 21.39 4.99 -18.09
C VAL A 246 21.84 6.17 -18.97
N SER A 247 22.78 5.93 -19.88
CA SER A 247 23.27 6.93 -20.83
C SER A 247 22.16 7.41 -21.78
N GLN A 248 21.36 6.50 -22.34
CA GLN A 248 20.22 6.85 -23.22
C GLN A 248 19.16 7.67 -22.48
N LEU A 249 18.92 7.39 -21.21
CA LEU A 249 18.01 8.16 -20.37
C LEU A 249 18.61 9.45 -19.82
N LYS A 250 19.86 9.76 -20.18
CA LYS A 250 20.59 10.96 -19.71
C LYS A 250 20.57 11.08 -18.18
N ALA A 251 20.63 9.95 -17.48
CA ALA A 251 20.77 9.91 -16.03
C ALA A 251 22.26 9.96 -15.67
N LYS A 252 22.57 10.62 -14.55
CA LYS A 252 23.95 10.74 -14.07
C LYS A 252 24.26 9.58 -13.14
N LEU A 253 25.45 9.00 -13.31
CA LEU A 253 26.02 8.03 -12.39
C LEU A 253 27.08 8.70 -11.53
N SER A 254 26.99 8.53 -10.22
CA SER A 254 28.13 8.85 -9.35
C SER A 254 29.26 7.81 -9.56
N PRO A 255 30.52 8.13 -9.23
CA PRO A 255 31.61 7.16 -9.29
C PRO A 255 31.33 5.91 -8.46
N GLN A 256 30.68 6.05 -7.31
CA GLN A 256 30.28 4.93 -6.45
C GLN A 256 29.22 4.04 -7.13
N GLN A 257 28.14 4.63 -7.67
CA GLN A 257 27.10 3.88 -8.40
C GLN A 257 27.66 3.14 -9.60
N LYS A 258 28.61 3.76 -10.31
CA LYS A 258 29.30 3.10 -11.42
C LYS A 258 30.09 1.88 -10.96
N ALA A 259 30.88 2.00 -9.90
CA ALA A 259 31.64 0.90 -9.32
C ALA A 259 30.72 -0.24 -8.85
N GLU A 260 29.59 0.09 -8.20
CA GLU A 260 28.59 -0.89 -7.75
C GLU A 260 27.89 -1.62 -8.92
N ILE A 261 27.67 -0.96 -10.06
CA ILE A 261 27.10 -1.57 -11.27
C ILE A 261 28.13 -2.50 -11.95
N GLU A 262 29.40 -2.13 -11.94
CA GLU A 262 30.51 -2.91 -12.54
C GLU A 262 30.92 -4.11 -11.69
N GLU A 263 30.47 -4.15 -10.44
CA GLU A 263 30.82 -5.21 -9.52
C GLU A 263 30.20 -6.55 -9.92
N ARG A 264 31.02 -7.61 -9.92
CA ARG A 264 30.57 -8.99 -10.13
C ARG A 264 30.15 -9.60 -8.81
N PRO A 265 28.90 -10.11 -8.71
CA PRO A 265 28.44 -10.71 -7.46
C PRO A 265 29.19 -11.98 -7.07
N THR A 266 29.67 -12.74 -8.05
CA THR A 266 30.47 -13.98 -7.89
C THR A 266 31.29 -14.26 -9.16
N GLN A 267 32.32 -15.11 -9.06
CA GLN A 267 33.06 -15.64 -10.19
C GLN A 267 32.50 -16.98 -10.71
N ASP A 268 31.65 -17.66 -9.93
CA ASP A 268 31.09 -18.97 -10.26
C ASP A 268 29.63 -18.83 -10.75
N LEU A 269 29.42 -19.10 -12.04
CA LEU A 269 28.10 -19.02 -12.66
C LEU A 269 27.11 -20.01 -12.06
N VAL A 270 27.55 -21.20 -11.60
CA VAL A 270 26.67 -22.18 -10.96
C VAL A 270 26.24 -21.68 -9.58
N ALA A 271 27.17 -21.07 -8.82
CA ALA A 271 26.79 -20.40 -7.56
C ALA A 271 25.77 -19.30 -7.79
N PHE A 272 25.90 -18.53 -8.86
CA PHE A 272 24.94 -17.50 -9.23
C PHE A 272 23.58 -18.08 -9.59
N GLU A 273 23.52 -19.15 -10.38
CA GLU A 273 22.27 -19.83 -10.75
C GLU A 273 21.53 -20.38 -9.51
N LEU A 274 22.26 -21.00 -8.58
CA LEU A 274 21.71 -21.47 -7.29
C LEU A 274 21.15 -20.34 -6.45
N TYR A 275 21.89 -19.23 -6.37
CA TYR A 275 21.44 -18.01 -5.69
C TYR A 275 20.16 -17.45 -6.31
N LEU A 276 20.06 -17.35 -7.63
CA LEU A 276 18.85 -16.84 -8.31
C LEU A 276 17.63 -17.69 -8.03
N GLN A 277 17.77 -19.02 -8.03
CA GLN A 277 16.68 -19.92 -7.64
C GLN A 277 16.25 -19.70 -6.20
N ALA A 278 17.19 -19.60 -5.28
CA ALA A 278 16.91 -19.33 -3.88
C ALA A 278 16.26 -17.96 -3.65
N LYS A 279 16.80 -16.92 -4.32
CA LYS A 279 16.25 -15.56 -4.29
C LYS A 279 14.78 -15.54 -4.73
N GLN A 280 14.46 -16.21 -5.84
CA GLN A 280 13.08 -16.31 -6.32
C GLN A 280 12.14 -16.93 -5.27
N ILE A 281 12.58 -18.00 -4.61
CA ILE A 281 11.79 -18.64 -3.55
C ILE A 281 11.60 -17.69 -2.37
N VAL A 282 12.67 -17.04 -1.89
CA VAL A 282 12.62 -16.11 -0.76
C VAL A 282 11.78 -14.88 -1.08
N ASP A 283 11.84 -14.33 -2.30
CA ASP A 283 11.08 -13.14 -2.68
C ASP A 283 9.57 -13.45 -2.91
N SER A 284 9.22 -14.71 -3.16
CA SER A 284 7.84 -15.15 -3.41
C SER A 284 7.27 -16.09 -2.32
N TYR A 285 7.85 -16.14 -1.13
CA TYR A 285 7.48 -17.10 -0.08
C TYR A 285 6.00 -17.04 0.33
N LEU A 286 5.38 -15.86 0.30
CA LEU A 286 3.98 -15.66 0.71
C LEU A 286 2.94 -16.39 -0.18
N ILE A 287 3.33 -16.81 -1.39
CA ILE A 287 2.46 -17.53 -2.32
C ILE A 287 2.81 -19.02 -2.42
N ALA A 288 3.76 -19.50 -1.60
CA ALA A 288 4.09 -20.92 -1.54
C ALA A 288 3.00 -21.71 -0.78
N GLU A 289 2.70 -22.92 -1.26
CA GLU A 289 1.76 -23.83 -0.57
C GLU A 289 2.27 -24.22 0.82
N ASP A 290 3.57 -24.50 0.92
CA ASP A 290 4.29 -24.75 2.17
C ASP A 290 5.46 -23.77 2.29
N VAL A 291 5.23 -22.68 3.02
CA VAL A 291 6.21 -21.60 3.24
C VAL A 291 7.47 -22.13 3.93
N ARG A 292 7.31 -23.03 4.93
CA ARG A 292 8.44 -23.61 5.67
C ARG A 292 9.33 -24.45 4.76
N ALA A 293 8.74 -25.36 4.00
CA ALA A 293 9.50 -26.19 3.07
C ALA A 293 10.18 -25.36 1.97
N ALA A 294 9.51 -24.32 1.44
CA ALA A 294 10.08 -23.40 0.47
C ALA A 294 11.32 -22.67 1.01
N LEU A 295 11.24 -22.07 2.19
CA LEU A 295 12.38 -21.37 2.81
C LEU A 295 13.54 -22.32 3.16
N LEU A 296 13.26 -23.55 3.62
CA LEU A 296 14.29 -24.56 3.86
C LEU A 296 14.97 -24.97 2.56
N LYS A 297 14.22 -25.10 1.44
CA LYS A 297 14.77 -25.36 0.11
C LYS A 297 15.68 -24.21 -0.36
N ALA A 298 15.26 -22.97 -0.15
CA ALA A 298 16.09 -21.81 -0.47
C ALA A 298 17.40 -21.81 0.31
N LEU A 299 17.38 -22.16 1.61
CA LEU A 299 18.58 -22.28 2.42
C LEU A 299 19.54 -23.35 1.91
N GLN A 300 19.04 -24.50 1.45
CA GLN A 300 19.89 -25.54 0.83
C GLN A 300 20.61 -25.03 -0.42
N LEU A 301 19.89 -24.32 -1.30
CA LEU A 301 20.47 -23.73 -2.51
C LEU A 301 21.52 -22.67 -2.17
N LEU A 302 21.25 -21.81 -1.18
CA LEU A 302 22.20 -20.78 -0.73
C LEU A 302 23.44 -21.37 -0.09
N GLN A 303 23.31 -22.43 0.71
CA GLN A 303 24.45 -23.13 1.28
C GLN A 303 25.35 -23.74 0.20
N GLU A 304 24.76 -24.33 -0.85
CA GLU A 304 25.53 -24.85 -1.97
C GLU A 304 26.21 -23.74 -2.78
N ALA A 305 25.53 -22.58 -2.99
CA ALA A 305 26.13 -21.42 -3.63
C ALA A 305 27.34 -20.88 -2.83
N ILE A 306 27.18 -20.75 -1.51
CA ILE A 306 28.25 -20.30 -0.58
C ILE A 306 29.43 -21.28 -0.58
N LYS A 307 29.17 -22.58 -0.60
CA LYS A 307 30.22 -23.60 -0.65
C LYS A 307 31.04 -23.52 -1.94
N ARG A 308 30.44 -23.08 -3.04
CA ARG A 308 31.13 -22.88 -4.32
C ARG A 308 31.92 -21.57 -4.36
N ASP A 309 31.39 -20.52 -3.72
CA ASP A 309 32.05 -19.22 -3.61
C ASP A 309 31.82 -18.63 -2.19
N GLU A 310 32.80 -18.80 -1.32
CA GLU A 310 32.76 -18.30 0.05
C GLU A 310 32.76 -16.76 0.15
N ASN A 311 33.02 -16.04 -0.96
CA ASN A 311 32.98 -14.59 -1.01
C ASN A 311 31.65 -14.04 -1.59
N PHE A 312 30.68 -14.92 -1.86
CA PHE A 312 29.41 -14.52 -2.45
C PHE A 312 28.49 -13.81 -1.42
N LEU A 313 28.70 -12.51 -1.25
CA LEU A 313 28.03 -11.66 -0.26
C LEU A 313 26.48 -11.78 -0.29
N SER A 314 25.85 -11.66 -1.48
CA SER A 314 24.40 -11.70 -1.62
C SER A 314 23.80 -13.04 -1.17
N ALA A 315 24.52 -14.14 -1.34
CA ALA A 315 24.07 -15.45 -0.86
C ALA A 315 23.97 -15.48 0.68
N TYR A 316 24.93 -14.86 1.39
CA TYR A 316 24.85 -14.71 2.85
C TYR A 316 23.69 -13.81 3.28
N CYS A 317 23.45 -12.69 2.60
CA CYS A 317 22.34 -11.79 2.90
C CYS A 317 20.98 -12.50 2.75
N TYR A 318 20.80 -13.28 1.69
CA TYR A 318 19.57 -14.06 1.49
C TYR A 318 19.45 -15.26 2.45
N ALA A 319 20.56 -15.88 2.85
CA ALA A 319 20.55 -16.91 3.88
C ALA A 319 20.13 -16.35 5.25
N ALA A 320 20.60 -15.17 5.62
CA ALA A 320 20.14 -14.46 6.80
C ALA A 320 18.62 -14.22 6.73
N ARG A 321 18.15 -13.61 5.64
CA ARG A 321 16.73 -13.30 5.44
C ARG A 321 15.83 -14.54 5.50
N ALA A 322 16.23 -15.66 4.90
CA ALA A 322 15.45 -16.90 4.97
C ALA A 322 15.35 -17.45 6.41
N ASN A 323 16.43 -17.37 7.21
CA ASN A 323 16.41 -17.75 8.61
C ASN A 323 15.55 -16.78 9.45
N ASP A 324 15.63 -15.48 9.20
CA ASP A 324 14.78 -14.46 9.86
C ASP A 324 13.30 -14.72 9.63
N LEU A 325 12.91 -15.05 8.38
CA LEU A 325 11.53 -15.35 8.01
C LEU A 325 11.03 -16.63 8.72
N LEU A 326 11.85 -17.69 8.78
CA LEU A 326 11.52 -18.91 9.50
C LEU A 326 11.26 -18.65 10.98
N TYR A 327 12.09 -17.81 11.61
CA TYR A 327 11.93 -17.44 13.02
C TYR A 327 10.72 -16.51 13.25
N PHE A 328 10.59 -15.48 12.42
CA PHE A 328 9.57 -14.42 12.58
C PHE A 328 8.14 -14.93 12.42
N PHE A 329 7.90 -15.82 11.44
CA PHE A 329 6.59 -16.41 11.18
C PHE A 329 6.29 -17.68 12.00
N ASP A 330 7.06 -17.96 13.03
CA ASP A 330 6.88 -19.15 13.88
C ASP A 330 6.96 -20.50 13.13
N LEU A 331 7.57 -20.51 11.93
CA LEU A 331 7.75 -21.70 11.12
C LEU A 331 8.87 -22.61 11.65
N ASP A 332 9.90 -22.00 12.23
CA ASP A 332 10.98 -22.63 12.97
C ASP A 332 11.53 -21.62 14.00
N PRO A 333 10.84 -21.43 15.13
CA PRO A 333 11.16 -20.36 16.09
C PRO A 333 12.33 -20.72 17.03
N THR A 334 13.29 -21.52 16.56
CA THR A 334 14.44 -21.96 17.34
C THR A 334 15.51 -20.87 17.42
N ARG A 335 16.30 -20.90 18.50
CA ARG A 335 17.44 -20.00 18.69
C ARG A 335 18.51 -20.20 17.59
N ASP A 336 18.59 -21.39 17.02
CA ASP A 336 19.54 -21.72 15.95
C ASP A 336 19.29 -20.85 14.71
N ARG A 337 18.03 -20.53 14.39
CA ARG A 337 17.71 -19.63 13.27
C ARG A 337 18.28 -18.23 13.46
N ILE A 338 18.21 -17.71 14.68
CA ILE A 338 18.80 -16.41 15.03
C ILE A 338 20.32 -16.47 14.86
N LEU A 339 20.98 -17.52 15.39
CA LEU A 339 22.44 -17.68 15.32
C LEU A 339 22.93 -17.86 13.88
N LEU A 340 22.20 -18.61 13.04
CA LEU A 340 22.52 -18.79 11.63
C LEU A 340 22.39 -17.47 10.85
N ALA A 341 21.32 -16.71 11.08
CA ALA A 341 21.13 -15.38 10.48
C ALA A 341 22.25 -14.42 10.90
N GLU A 342 22.54 -14.34 12.20
CA GLU A 342 23.59 -13.48 12.73
C GLU A 342 24.97 -13.83 12.15
N THR A 343 25.29 -15.12 12.02
CA THR A 343 26.56 -15.60 11.45
C THR A 343 26.68 -15.20 9.97
N ALA A 344 25.60 -15.37 9.21
CA ALA A 344 25.58 -14.97 7.80
C ALA A 344 25.78 -13.47 7.64
N ILE A 345 25.11 -12.62 8.44
CA ILE A 345 25.25 -11.17 8.46
C ILE A 345 26.68 -10.75 8.82
N LYS A 346 27.25 -11.33 9.88
CA LYS A 346 28.66 -11.06 10.29
C LYS A 346 29.63 -11.39 9.16
N THR A 347 29.39 -12.47 8.43
CA THR A 347 30.23 -12.85 7.29
C THR A 347 30.06 -11.85 6.14
N ALA A 348 28.84 -11.46 5.79
CA ALA A 348 28.58 -10.47 4.76
C ALA A 348 29.26 -9.11 5.04
N LEU A 349 29.14 -8.62 6.29
CA LEU A 349 29.79 -7.38 6.72
C LEU A 349 31.31 -7.49 6.82
N ARG A 350 31.87 -8.68 7.13
CA ARG A 350 33.31 -8.92 7.09
C ARG A 350 33.84 -8.89 5.65
N LEU A 351 33.10 -9.45 4.71
CA LEU A 351 33.46 -9.43 3.28
C LEU A 351 33.43 -7.99 2.73
N ARG A 352 32.41 -7.22 3.12
CA ARG A 352 32.29 -5.82 2.70
C ARG A 352 31.57 -4.99 3.77
N PRO A 353 32.32 -4.25 4.59
CA PRO A 353 31.79 -3.50 5.72
C PRO A 353 30.83 -2.36 5.36
N ASP A 354 30.89 -1.84 4.13
CA ASP A 354 30.10 -0.73 3.61
C ASP A 354 28.98 -1.16 2.65
N SER A 355 28.72 -2.48 2.55
CA SER A 355 27.70 -3.01 1.65
C SER A 355 26.29 -2.61 2.08
N SER A 356 25.60 -1.86 1.23
CA SER A 356 24.19 -1.50 1.44
C SER A 356 23.28 -2.72 1.58
N GLU A 357 23.56 -3.82 0.88
CA GLU A 357 22.82 -5.08 0.98
C GLU A 357 23.04 -5.77 2.32
N ALA A 358 24.27 -5.80 2.83
CA ALA A 358 24.58 -6.39 4.13
C ALA A 358 24.00 -5.58 5.29
N HIS A 359 24.03 -4.24 5.23
CA HIS A 359 23.38 -3.37 6.21
C HIS A 359 21.86 -3.51 6.18
N PHE A 360 21.25 -3.65 5.00
CA PHE A 360 19.83 -3.93 4.88
C PHE A 360 19.46 -5.29 5.51
N ALA A 361 20.23 -6.35 5.24
CA ALA A 361 20.02 -7.65 5.86
C ALA A 361 20.15 -7.58 7.41
N LYS A 362 21.11 -6.79 7.92
CA LYS A 362 21.25 -6.56 9.36
C LYS A 362 20.05 -5.79 9.93
N ALA A 363 19.53 -4.80 9.23
CA ALA A 363 18.33 -4.07 9.64
C ALA A 363 17.10 -4.98 9.72
N ASP A 364 16.89 -5.85 8.72
CA ASP A 364 15.77 -6.81 8.71
C ASP A 364 15.88 -7.81 9.88
N PHE A 365 17.09 -8.30 10.18
CA PHE A 365 17.39 -9.14 11.33
C PHE A 365 17.08 -8.45 12.68
N LEU A 366 17.55 -7.22 12.87
CA LEU A 366 17.30 -6.45 14.10
C LEU A 366 15.79 -6.21 14.30
N PHE A 367 15.08 -5.91 13.23
CA PHE A 367 13.64 -5.74 13.25
C PHE A 367 12.91 -7.04 13.60
N ARG A 368 13.18 -8.13 12.88
CA ARG A 368 12.42 -9.39 12.99
C ARG A 368 12.77 -10.22 14.21
N CYS A 369 14.08 -10.36 14.50
CA CYS A 369 14.54 -11.25 15.53
C CYS A 369 14.69 -10.57 16.89
N HIS A 370 15.01 -9.28 16.92
CA HIS A 370 15.32 -8.56 18.17
C HIS A 370 14.32 -7.46 18.54
N ARG A 371 13.50 -7.00 17.56
CA ARG A 371 12.64 -5.80 17.70
C ARG A 371 13.44 -4.56 18.16
N ASP A 372 14.71 -4.51 17.75
CA ASP A 372 15.58 -3.35 17.93
C ASP A 372 15.35 -2.36 16.79
N TYR A 373 14.34 -1.52 16.97
CA TYR A 373 13.91 -0.55 15.94
C TYR A 373 14.93 0.57 15.75
N ASP A 374 15.65 0.98 16.80
CA ASP A 374 16.67 2.03 16.69
C ASP A 374 17.89 1.53 15.95
N GLY A 375 18.39 0.33 16.31
CA GLY A 375 19.46 -0.33 15.61
C GLY A 375 19.11 -0.59 14.14
N ALA A 376 17.88 -1.04 13.86
CA ALA A 376 17.43 -1.28 12.50
C ALA A 376 17.40 0.00 11.65
N LEU A 377 16.90 1.13 12.19
CA LEU A 377 16.91 2.44 11.48
C LEU A 377 18.33 2.95 11.25
N ALA A 378 19.26 2.73 12.19
CA ALA A 378 20.66 3.10 12.00
C ALA A 378 21.29 2.32 10.83
N GLU A 379 21.05 1.01 10.74
CA GLU A 379 21.51 0.18 9.62
C GLU A 379 20.83 0.56 8.29
N LEU A 380 19.53 0.89 8.28
CA LEU A 380 18.83 1.39 7.10
C LEU A 380 19.41 2.73 6.61
N ALA A 381 19.83 3.61 7.51
CA ALA A 381 20.46 4.87 7.13
C ALA A 381 21.76 4.64 6.34
N VAL A 382 22.56 3.62 6.71
CA VAL A 382 23.76 3.20 5.97
C VAL A 382 23.40 2.55 4.64
N ALA A 383 22.36 1.72 4.61
CA ALA A 383 21.95 0.99 3.39
C ALA A 383 21.30 1.89 2.32
N ARG A 384 20.66 2.99 2.71
CA ARG A 384 19.82 3.85 1.85
C ARG A 384 20.50 4.33 0.57
N PRO A 385 21.77 4.80 0.56
CA PRO A 385 22.42 5.32 -0.66
C PRO A 385 22.52 4.31 -1.80
N GLY A 386 22.73 3.03 -1.50
CA GLY A 386 22.83 1.97 -2.51
C GLY A 386 21.50 1.30 -2.85
N LEU A 387 20.39 1.64 -2.17
CA LEU A 387 19.07 1.03 -2.34
C LEU A 387 17.95 2.05 -2.64
N PRO A 388 18.18 3.05 -3.51
CA PRO A 388 17.23 4.16 -3.72
C PRO A 388 15.90 3.72 -4.34
N ASN A 389 15.87 2.57 -5.06
CA ASN A 389 14.68 2.02 -5.72
C ASN A 389 14.28 0.65 -5.16
N SER A 390 14.67 0.33 -3.93
CA SER A 390 14.37 -0.97 -3.32
C SER A 390 13.01 -0.96 -2.61
N THR A 391 12.00 -1.60 -3.21
CA THR A 391 10.69 -1.80 -2.56
C THR A 391 10.80 -2.48 -1.18
N PRO A 392 11.60 -3.56 -0.99
CA PRO A 392 11.81 -4.16 0.33
C PRO A 392 12.38 -3.19 1.36
N PHE A 393 13.27 -2.27 0.94
CA PHE A 393 13.82 -1.25 1.82
C PHE A 393 12.71 -0.34 2.38
N PHE A 394 11.87 0.23 1.50
CA PHE A 394 10.78 1.11 1.93
C PHE A 394 9.69 0.38 2.73
N ILE A 395 9.45 -0.89 2.45
CA ILE A 395 8.55 -1.73 3.25
C ILE A 395 9.10 -1.88 4.67
N LEU A 396 10.38 -2.20 4.84
CA LEU A 396 10.99 -2.36 6.15
C LEU A 396 11.05 -1.04 6.94
N ASP A 397 11.46 0.06 6.29
CA ASP A 397 11.49 1.40 6.88
C ASP A 397 10.07 1.81 7.35
N GLY A 398 9.06 1.61 6.51
CA GLY A 398 7.67 1.85 6.86
C GLY A 398 7.16 1.00 8.03
N TYR A 399 7.50 -0.29 8.09
CA TYR A 399 7.17 -1.15 9.24
C TYR A 399 7.75 -0.63 10.54
N ILE A 400 9.04 -0.26 10.55
CA ILE A 400 9.73 0.23 11.74
C ILE A 400 9.13 1.56 12.18
N ASN A 401 8.96 2.51 11.25
CA ASN A 401 8.39 3.83 11.53
C ASN A 401 6.96 3.73 12.08
N ARG A 402 6.13 2.81 11.56
CA ARG A 402 4.78 2.55 12.07
C ARG A 402 4.81 2.08 13.53
N ARG A 403 5.72 1.16 13.88
CA ARG A 403 5.86 0.64 15.25
C ARG A 403 6.40 1.68 16.22
N ARG A 404 7.20 2.62 15.73
CA ARG A 404 7.72 3.76 16.49
C ARG A 404 6.76 4.96 16.57
N ASN A 405 5.51 4.81 16.18
CA ASN A 405 4.50 5.89 16.14
C ASN A 405 4.82 7.02 15.15
N ASN A 406 5.69 6.78 14.16
CA ASN A 406 6.01 7.75 13.10
C ASN A 406 5.16 7.49 11.85
N TRP A 407 3.86 7.66 11.98
CA TRP A 407 2.86 7.31 10.96
C TRP A 407 3.03 8.07 9.65
N SER A 408 3.44 9.34 9.72
CA SER A 408 3.65 10.15 8.52
C SER A 408 4.84 9.64 7.69
N GLN A 409 5.91 9.13 8.34
CA GLN A 409 7.02 8.52 7.62
C GLN A 409 6.60 7.16 7.05
N ALA A 410 5.93 6.32 7.84
CA ALA A 410 5.42 5.04 7.37
C ALA A 410 4.50 5.19 6.13
N GLU A 411 3.61 6.20 6.13
CA GLU A 411 2.76 6.54 4.98
C GLU A 411 3.60 6.89 3.73
N ARG A 412 4.66 7.71 3.90
CA ARG A 412 5.57 8.05 2.78
C ARG A 412 6.31 6.82 2.25
N ASP A 413 6.82 5.98 3.14
CA ASP A 413 7.61 4.80 2.78
C ASP A 413 6.74 3.78 2.04
N PHE A 414 5.56 3.46 2.55
CA PHE A 414 4.63 2.56 1.86
C PHE A 414 4.09 3.14 0.56
N SER A 415 3.87 4.46 0.48
CA SER A 415 3.51 5.13 -0.78
C SER A 415 4.62 5.01 -1.81
N THR A 416 5.88 5.15 -1.39
CA THR A 416 7.05 4.94 -2.25
C THR A 416 7.14 3.48 -2.70
N ALA A 417 6.93 2.52 -1.78
CA ALA A 417 6.89 1.10 -2.12
C ALA A 417 5.82 0.79 -3.18
N VAL A 418 4.60 1.35 -3.04
CA VAL A 418 3.53 1.22 -4.05
C VAL A 418 3.93 1.87 -5.38
N ALA A 419 4.60 3.02 -5.36
CA ALA A 419 5.04 3.69 -6.57
C ALA A 419 6.14 2.90 -7.32
N LEU A 420 7.04 2.22 -6.59
CA LEU A 420 8.09 1.37 -7.16
C LEU A 420 7.58 -0.02 -7.57
N ASP A 421 6.53 -0.50 -6.91
CA ASP A 421 5.97 -1.84 -7.16
C ASP A 421 4.43 -1.80 -7.13
N PRO A 422 3.79 -1.18 -8.14
CA PRO A 422 2.36 -0.89 -8.13
C PRO A 422 1.45 -2.13 -8.16
N ARG A 423 2.00 -3.30 -8.49
CA ARG A 423 1.28 -4.57 -8.49
C ARG A 423 1.69 -5.51 -7.37
N ASN A 424 2.42 -5.02 -6.39
CA ASN A 424 2.77 -5.78 -5.20
C ASN A 424 1.64 -5.74 -4.16
N PRO A 425 0.93 -6.87 -3.92
CA PRO A 425 -0.15 -6.89 -2.94
C PRO A 425 0.29 -6.48 -1.54
N ASN A 426 1.51 -6.82 -1.14
CA ASN A 426 2.03 -6.46 0.17
C ASN A 426 2.16 -4.94 0.31
N ALA A 427 2.75 -4.25 -0.69
CA ALA A 427 2.96 -2.80 -0.63
C ALA A 427 1.63 -2.02 -0.50
N TYR A 428 0.65 -2.29 -1.38
CA TYR A 428 -0.60 -1.55 -1.31
C TYR A 428 -1.48 -1.94 -0.11
N ASN A 429 -1.40 -3.20 0.37
CA ASN A 429 -2.08 -3.61 1.58
C ASN A 429 -1.53 -2.89 2.82
N LEU A 430 -0.20 -2.74 2.92
CA LEU A 430 0.44 -2.02 4.03
C LEU A 430 0.07 -0.55 4.06
N LEU A 431 0.02 0.09 2.90
CA LEU A 431 -0.43 1.48 2.79
C LEU A 431 -1.90 1.62 3.22
N ALA A 432 -2.79 0.76 2.69
CA ALA A 432 -4.19 0.77 3.04
C ALA A 432 -4.44 0.45 4.52
N ASP A 433 -3.70 -0.51 5.09
CA ASP A 433 -3.77 -0.85 6.50
C ASP A 433 -3.28 0.31 7.39
N THR A 434 -2.23 1.01 6.98
CA THR A 434 -1.76 2.22 7.67
C THR A 434 -2.86 3.29 7.74
N TYR A 435 -3.64 3.47 6.66
CA TYR A 435 -4.80 4.35 6.67
C TYR A 435 -5.95 3.83 7.54
N ASN A 436 -6.21 2.51 7.53
CA ASN A 436 -7.24 1.88 8.36
C ASN A 436 -6.96 2.08 9.85
N LEU A 437 -5.73 1.85 10.29
CA LEU A 437 -5.29 2.06 11.68
C LEU A 437 -5.48 3.53 12.14
N GLN A 438 -5.26 4.48 11.24
CA GLN A 438 -5.51 5.90 11.47
C GLN A 438 -7.00 6.28 11.30
N ARG A 439 -7.90 5.32 11.06
CA ARG A 439 -9.34 5.53 10.76
C ARG A 439 -9.62 6.38 9.52
N ARG A 440 -8.66 6.46 8.60
CA ARG A 440 -8.78 7.12 7.28
C ARG A 440 -9.30 6.12 6.24
N HIS A 441 -10.44 5.48 6.53
CA HIS A 441 -10.97 4.33 5.78
C HIS A 441 -11.27 4.62 4.31
N LEU A 442 -11.67 5.86 3.98
CA LEU A 442 -11.88 6.26 2.58
C LEU A 442 -10.56 6.26 1.79
N LEU A 443 -9.45 6.70 2.41
CA LEU A 443 -8.13 6.65 1.76
C LEU A 443 -7.66 5.20 1.61
N ALA A 444 -7.90 4.34 2.60
CA ALA A 444 -7.63 2.91 2.46
C ALA A 444 -8.39 2.31 1.26
N ALA A 445 -9.68 2.63 1.10
CA ALA A 445 -10.47 2.20 -0.05
C ALA A 445 -9.94 2.76 -1.38
N GLN A 446 -9.48 4.02 -1.40
CA GLN A 446 -8.91 4.67 -2.60
C GLN A 446 -7.62 4.00 -3.07
N VAL A 447 -6.78 3.47 -2.16
CA VAL A 447 -5.60 2.67 -2.54
C VAL A 447 -6.04 1.50 -3.42
N TYR A 448 -7.06 0.75 -2.99
CA TYR A 448 -7.57 -0.39 -3.77
C TYR A 448 -8.29 0.06 -5.06
N GLU A 449 -8.92 1.23 -5.08
CA GLU A 449 -9.48 1.80 -6.33
C GLU A 449 -8.38 2.09 -7.35
N GLY A 450 -7.20 2.56 -6.91
CA GLY A 450 -6.03 2.72 -7.77
C GLY A 450 -5.57 1.39 -8.38
N VAL A 451 -5.52 0.33 -7.56
CA VAL A 451 -5.17 -1.04 -8.01
C VAL A 451 -6.18 -1.57 -9.03
N LEU A 452 -7.48 -1.38 -8.78
CA LEU A 452 -8.55 -1.76 -9.72
C LEU A 452 -8.46 -0.98 -11.05
N ALA A 453 -8.11 0.30 -10.99
CA ALA A 453 -7.91 1.15 -12.16
C ALA A 453 -6.66 0.75 -12.97
N ALA A 454 -5.62 0.21 -12.31
CA ALA A 454 -4.45 -0.38 -12.96
C ALA A 454 -4.70 -1.76 -13.58
N GLY A 455 -5.94 -2.26 -13.54
CA GLY A 455 -6.38 -3.49 -14.21
C GLY A 455 -6.36 -4.74 -13.33
N GLU A 456 -5.95 -4.67 -12.08
CA GLU A 456 -6.01 -5.80 -11.13
C GLU A 456 -7.41 -5.94 -10.52
N ARG A 457 -8.26 -6.74 -11.15
CA ARG A 457 -9.68 -6.90 -10.77
C ARG A 457 -9.97 -8.23 -10.10
N THR A 458 -9.10 -8.66 -9.20
CA THR A 458 -9.29 -9.89 -8.44
C THR A 458 -10.33 -9.74 -7.33
N PRO A 459 -11.08 -10.81 -6.96
CA PRO A 459 -12.06 -10.76 -5.88
C PRO A 459 -11.49 -10.26 -4.56
N ILE A 460 -10.22 -10.57 -4.25
CA ILE A 460 -9.57 -10.15 -3.02
C ILE A 460 -9.39 -8.63 -2.92
N VAL A 461 -9.13 -7.94 -4.03
CA VAL A 461 -9.00 -6.48 -4.06
C VAL A 461 -10.35 -5.82 -3.77
N PHE A 462 -11.44 -6.33 -4.36
CA PHE A 462 -12.79 -5.86 -4.04
C PHE A 462 -13.17 -6.12 -2.59
N PHE A 463 -12.83 -7.29 -2.05
CA PHE A 463 -13.05 -7.64 -0.65
C PHE A 463 -12.35 -6.66 0.28
N ARG A 464 -11.05 -6.39 0.09
CA ARG A 464 -10.26 -5.48 0.94
C ARG A 464 -10.78 -4.03 0.86
N ARG A 465 -11.10 -3.56 -0.35
CA ARG A 465 -11.72 -2.24 -0.53
C ARG A 465 -13.02 -2.13 0.27
N ASN A 466 -13.92 -3.10 0.14
CA ASN A 466 -15.22 -3.07 0.78
C ASN A 466 -15.12 -3.30 2.30
N SER A 467 -14.11 -4.04 2.78
CA SER A 467 -13.80 -4.16 4.21
C SER A 467 -13.37 -2.81 4.79
N ALA A 468 -12.53 -2.05 4.09
CA ALA A 468 -12.14 -0.71 4.53
C ALA A 468 -13.37 0.23 4.62
N LEU A 469 -14.26 0.20 3.63
CA LEU A 469 -15.49 0.99 3.65
C LEU A 469 -16.44 0.54 4.80
N PHE A 470 -16.57 -0.77 5.03
CA PHE A 470 -17.35 -1.30 6.14
C PHE A 470 -16.82 -0.82 7.49
N ASN A 471 -15.52 -0.87 7.71
CA ASN A 471 -14.89 -0.41 8.95
C ASN A 471 -15.23 1.04 9.30
N GLY A 472 -15.31 1.91 8.29
CA GLY A 472 -15.63 3.33 8.48
C GLY A 472 -17.13 3.63 8.54
N THR A 473 -17.95 2.91 7.76
CA THR A 473 -19.38 3.26 7.58
C THR A 473 -20.34 2.34 8.34
N GLY A 474 -19.91 1.12 8.67
CA GLY A 474 -20.78 0.07 9.18
C GLY A 474 -21.71 -0.55 8.12
N ASN A 475 -21.61 -0.12 6.85
CA ASN A 475 -22.43 -0.69 5.77
C ASN A 475 -21.72 -1.91 5.15
N SER A 476 -22.24 -3.10 5.42
CA SER A 476 -21.67 -4.38 4.95
C SER A 476 -22.18 -4.83 3.58
N THR A 477 -23.12 -4.13 2.92
CA THR A 477 -23.82 -4.59 1.71
C THR A 477 -22.82 -4.98 0.60
N ALA A 478 -21.93 -4.08 0.21
CA ALA A 478 -20.97 -4.36 -0.86
C ALA A 478 -19.93 -5.44 -0.48
N LEU A 479 -19.59 -5.56 0.81
CA LEU A 479 -18.73 -6.61 1.33
C LEU A 479 -19.38 -7.98 1.21
N ARG A 480 -20.66 -8.07 1.62
CA ARG A 480 -21.48 -9.30 1.50
C ARG A 480 -21.65 -9.76 0.05
N GLU A 481 -21.88 -8.82 -0.87
CA GLU A 481 -22.00 -9.13 -2.30
C GLU A 481 -20.73 -9.78 -2.87
N VAL A 482 -19.55 -9.26 -2.52
CA VAL A 482 -18.28 -9.84 -2.97
C VAL A 482 -18.10 -11.24 -2.38
N LEU A 483 -18.39 -11.42 -1.10
CA LEU A 483 -18.27 -12.72 -0.43
C LEU A 483 -19.27 -13.75 -0.99
N ALA A 484 -20.49 -13.34 -1.31
CA ALA A 484 -21.50 -14.22 -1.89
C ALA A 484 -21.16 -14.67 -3.32
N LYS A 485 -20.58 -13.76 -4.13
CA LYS A 485 -20.13 -14.08 -5.49
C LYS A 485 -18.88 -14.96 -5.54
N ASN A 486 -18.14 -15.06 -4.45
CA ASN A 486 -16.87 -15.79 -4.35
C ASN A 486 -16.87 -16.68 -3.08
N PRO A 487 -17.70 -17.73 -3.03
CA PRO A 487 -17.87 -18.55 -1.82
C PRO A 487 -16.56 -19.24 -1.40
N ASP A 488 -15.75 -19.67 -2.35
CA ASP A 488 -14.51 -20.43 -2.12
C ASP A 488 -13.28 -19.52 -1.89
N MET A 489 -13.47 -18.20 -1.90
CA MET A 489 -12.36 -17.28 -1.64
C MET A 489 -12.00 -17.29 -0.15
N ASP A 490 -10.83 -17.82 0.17
CA ASP A 490 -10.24 -17.74 1.52
C ASP A 490 -8.71 -17.64 1.46
N VAL A 491 -8.22 -16.50 0.97
CA VAL A 491 -6.79 -16.26 0.79
C VAL A 491 -6.13 -16.09 2.15
N GLY A 492 -5.26 -17.04 2.51
CA GLY A 492 -4.54 -17.05 3.79
C GLY A 492 -5.46 -17.15 5.01
N GLY A 493 -6.68 -17.67 4.85
CA GLY A 493 -7.65 -17.80 5.95
C GLY A 493 -8.32 -16.49 6.37
N GLY A 494 -8.11 -15.39 5.64
CA GLY A 494 -8.58 -14.07 6.05
C GLY A 494 -10.08 -13.82 5.86
N GLN A 495 -10.77 -14.57 5.00
CA GLN A 495 -12.18 -14.34 4.69
C GLN A 495 -13.12 -15.13 5.60
N THR A 496 -12.71 -16.29 6.08
CA THR A 496 -13.51 -17.12 7.01
C THR A 496 -13.87 -16.36 8.29
N PRO A 497 -12.95 -15.71 9.04
CA PRO A 497 -13.30 -14.89 10.20
C PRO A 497 -14.30 -13.78 9.90
N VAL A 498 -14.18 -13.12 8.75
CA VAL A 498 -15.09 -12.04 8.34
C VAL A 498 -16.50 -12.60 8.05
N ARG A 499 -16.62 -13.75 7.36
CA ARG A 499 -17.90 -14.42 7.13
C ARG A 499 -18.57 -14.84 8.44
N VAL A 500 -17.81 -15.44 9.37
CA VAL A 500 -18.27 -15.81 10.70
C VAL A 500 -18.76 -14.56 11.44
N PHE A 501 -18.00 -13.49 11.43
CA PHE A 501 -18.37 -12.23 12.07
C PHE A 501 -19.66 -11.64 11.49
N LEU A 502 -19.81 -11.61 10.17
CA LEU A 502 -21.02 -11.11 9.51
C LEU A 502 -22.26 -12.00 9.84
N ALA A 503 -22.09 -13.31 9.92
CA ALA A 503 -23.17 -14.22 10.34
C ALA A 503 -23.56 -14.01 11.82
N LEU A 504 -22.59 -13.73 12.70
CA LEU A 504 -22.85 -13.41 14.11
C LEU A 504 -23.62 -12.08 14.27
N ILE A 505 -23.32 -11.07 13.46
CA ILE A 505 -24.07 -9.80 13.43
C ILE A 505 -25.55 -10.06 13.09
N ASP A 506 -25.81 -10.97 12.15
CA ASP A 506 -27.16 -11.30 11.70
C ASP A 506 -27.93 -12.24 12.68
N GLY A 507 -27.23 -12.73 13.71
CA GLY A 507 -27.78 -13.78 14.59
C GLY A 507 -27.93 -15.13 13.90
N ASN A 508 -27.30 -15.32 12.74
CA ASN A 508 -27.33 -16.56 11.97
C ASN A 508 -26.22 -17.51 12.42
N PHE A 509 -26.37 -18.09 13.59
CA PHE A 509 -25.39 -18.98 14.21
C PHE A 509 -25.11 -20.24 13.38
N SER A 510 -26.15 -20.79 12.72
CA SER A 510 -26.00 -21.98 11.87
C SER A 510 -25.09 -21.70 10.66
N GLU A 511 -25.19 -20.52 10.08
CA GLU A 511 -24.30 -20.10 8.98
C GLU A 511 -22.86 -19.88 9.50
N ALA A 512 -22.69 -19.27 10.68
CA ALA A 512 -21.38 -19.10 11.31
C ALA A 512 -20.68 -20.46 11.53
N GLU A 513 -21.42 -21.45 12.08
CA GLU A 513 -20.94 -22.83 12.29
C GLU A 513 -20.59 -23.49 10.95
N ARG A 514 -21.44 -23.37 9.94
CA ARG A 514 -21.23 -23.94 8.61
C ARG A 514 -19.98 -23.39 7.93
N VAL A 515 -19.81 -22.08 7.95
CA VAL A 515 -18.65 -21.39 7.35
C VAL A 515 -17.36 -21.81 8.04
N LEU A 516 -17.36 -21.84 9.38
CA LEU A 516 -16.16 -22.23 10.14
C LEU A 516 -15.80 -23.71 9.91
N ALA A 517 -16.79 -24.60 9.88
CA ALA A 517 -16.59 -26.02 9.62
C ALA A 517 -16.06 -26.30 8.21
N ALA A 518 -16.47 -25.50 7.21
CA ALA A 518 -16.02 -25.65 5.84
C ALA A 518 -14.55 -25.26 5.64
N SER A 519 -13.95 -24.45 6.53
CA SER A 519 -12.54 -24.08 6.43
C SER A 519 -11.64 -25.27 6.80
N PRO A 520 -10.65 -25.62 5.95
CA PRO A 520 -9.67 -26.67 6.27
C PRO A 520 -8.61 -26.20 7.29
N LEU A 521 -8.59 -24.92 7.62
CA LEU A 521 -7.59 -24.34 8.52
C LEU A 521 -7.96 -24.60 9.99
N GLU A 522 -6.97 -24.99 10.78
CA GLU A 522 -7.11 -25.20 12.23
C GLU A 522 -6.81 -23.91 13.03
N ASP A 523 -6.30 -22.90 12.36
CA ASP A 523 -6.01 -21.58 12.94
C ASP A 523 -6.22 -20.47 11.91
N PHE A 524 -6.39 -19.27 12.44
CA PHE A 524 -6.54 -18.04 11.66
C PHE A 524 -5.58 -16.98 12.20
N GLN A 525 -4.89 -16.33 11.29
CA GLN A 525 -4.01 -15.22 11.62
C GLN A 525 -4.63 -13.90 11.14
N ASP A 526 -4.29 -12.82 11.79
CA ASP A 526 -4.66 -11.49 11.29
C ASP A 526 -3.81 -11.12 10.05
N ILE A 527 -4.17 -10.02 9.39
CA ILE A 527 -3.57 -9.58 8.11
C ILE A 527 -2.04 -9.49 8.16
N ASP A 528 -1.48 -9.18 9.32
CA ASP A 528 -0.03 -9.03 9.54
C ASP A 528 0.61 -10.28 10.19
N TYR A 529 -0.11 -11.40 10.24
CA TYR A 529 0.33 -12.63 10.94
C TYR A 529 0.71 -12.38 12.42
N SER A 530 0.09 -11.36 13.01
CA SER A 530 0.45 -10.84 14.33
C SER A 530 -0.23 -11.56 15.46
N PHE A 531 -1.49 -11.98 15.28
CA PHE A 531 -2.28 -12.71 16.24
C PHE A 531 -2.67 -14.08 15.70
N TYR A 532 -2.61 -15.05 16.56
CA TYR A 532 -2.95 -16.43 16.28
C TYR A 532 -4.21 -16.81 17.05
N PHE A 533 -5.27 -17.12 16.32
CA PHE A 533 -6.54 -17.57 16.89
C PHE A 533 -6.81 -19.02 16.46
N PRO A 534 -6.79 -19.98 17.38
CA PRO A 534 -7.22 -21.36 17.08
C PRO A 534 -8.65 -21.38 16.56
N LYS A 535 -9.00 -22.30 15.67
CA LYS A 535 -10.38 -22.53 15.20
C LYS A 535 -11.34 -22.68 16.35
N ALA A 536 -10.93 -23.40 17.40
CA ALA A 536 -11.68 -23.59 18.64
C ALA A 536 -12.04 -22.26 19.34
N TRP A 537 -11.24 -21.18 19.18
CA TRP A 537 -11.60 -19.86 19.70
C TRP A 537 -12.85 -19.31 19.01
N PHE A 538 -12.98 -19.47 17.69
CA PHE A 538 -14.17 -19.05 16.95
C PHE A 538 -15.38 -19.92 17.28
N GLU A 539 -15.19 -21.23 17.49
CA GLU A 539 -16.25 -22.14 17.97
C GLU A 539 -16.78 -21.70 19.31
N ALA A 540 -15.89 -21.33 20.24
CA ALA A 540 -16.28 -20.80 21.54
C ALA A 540 -17.03 -19.46 21.44
N MET A 541 -16.63 -18.58 20.52
CA MET A 541 -17.31 -17.32 20.26
C MET A 541 -18.72 -17.53 19.72
N ILE A 542 -18.91 -18.46 18.78
CA ILE A 542 -20.21 -18.80 18.22
C ILE A 542 -21.10 -19.42 19.30
N ALA A 543 -20.58 -20.39 20.08
CA ALA A 543 -21.32 -21.02 21.17
C ALA A 543 -21.74 -20.00 22.26
N THR A 544 -20.84 -19.07 22.61
CA THR A 544 -21.14 -17.97 23.55
C THR A 544 -22.26 -17.09 23.02
N ALA A 545 -22.22 -16.69 21.75
CA ALA A 545 -23.24 -15.86 21.13
C ALA A 545 -24.62 -16.56 21.05
N LYS A 546 -24.61 -17.89 20.93
CA LYS A 546 -25.79 -18.78 20.92
C LYS A 546 -26.37 -19.05 22.32
N GLY A 547 -25.58 -18.77 23.37
CA GLY A 547 -25.97 -19.08 24.76
C GLY A 547 -25.71 -20.53 25.19
N ASP A 548 -24.90 -21.27 24.39
CA ASP A 548 -24.48 -22.66 24.70
C ASP A 548 -23.21 -22.66 25.55
N SER A 549 -23.40 -22.51 26.85
CA SER A 549 -22.29 -22.40 27.81
C SER A 549 -21.41 -23.67 27.87
N ALA A 550 -22.04 -24.85 27.74
CA ALA A 550 -21.25 -26.11 27.81
C ALA A 550 -20.30 -26.25 26.60
N ARG A 551 -20.82 -25.98 25.40
CA ARG A 551 -20.00 -26.00 24.18
C ARG A 551 -18.96 -24.89 24.17
N ALA A 552 -19.30 -23.69 24.66
CA ALA A 552 -18.37 -22.58 24.78
C ALA A 552 -17.19 -22.94 25.69
N THR A 553 -17.46 -23.53 26.88
CA THR A 553 -16.41 -23.97 27.82
C THR A 553 -15.51 -25.03 27.20
N ALA A 554 -16.09 -26.05 26.54
CA ALA A 554 -15.31 -27.09 25.88
C ALA A 554 -14.38 -26.52 24.79
N ALA A 555 -14.90 -25.64 23.96
CA ALA A 555 -14.13 -25.02 22.86
C ALA A 555 -13.05 -24.07 23.41
N PHE A 556 -13.32 -23.26 24.44
CA PHE A 556 -12.30 -22.45 25.09
C PHE A 556 -11.20 -23.31 25.73
N SER A 557 -11.55 -24.44 26.37
CA SER A 557 -10.56 -25.35 26.94
C SER A 557 -9.63 -25.94 25.86
N THR A 558 -10.18 -26.30 24.69
CA THR A 558 -9.41 -26.76 23.55
C THR A 558 -8.45 -25.66 23.04
N ALA A 559 -8.97 -24.44 22.85
CA ALA A 559 -8.18 -23.30 22.42
C ALA A 559 -7.05 -22.96 23.39
N ARG A 560 -7.32 -23.05 24.71
CA ARG A 560 -6.34 -22.87 25.78
C ARG A 560 -5.17 -23.82 25.65
N THR A 561 -5.45 -25.11 25.52
CA THR A 561 -4.42 -26.15 25.38
C THR A 561 -3.51 -25.90 24.17
N ILE A 562 -4.09 -25.47 23.04
CA ILE A 562 -3.32 -25.15 21.83
C ILE A 562 -2.35 -23.98 22.07
N LEU A 563 -2.81 -22.90 22.73
CA LEU A 563 -1.97 -21.73 23.01
C LEU A 563 -0.90 -22.02 24.07
N GLU A 564 -1.20 -22.83 25.08
CA GLU A 564 -0.20 -23.26 26.08
C GLU A 564 0.95 -24.02 25.41
N GLN A 565 0.65 -24.91 24.46
CA GLN A 565 1.69 -25.62 23.71
C GLN A 565 2.59 -24.65 22.91
N ARG A 566 2.03 -23.58 22.34
CA ARG A 566 2.84 -22.54 21.67
C ARG A 566 3.73 -21.78 22.66
N LEU A 567 3.23 -21.51 23.86
CA LEU A 567 4.00 -20.80 24.89
C LEU A 567 5.14 -21.65 25.47
N ILE A 568 5.11 -22.98 25.35
CA ILE A 568 6.28 -23.82 25.66
C ILE A 568 7.47 -23.43 24.76
N ILE A 569 7.23 -23.10 23.48
CA ILE A 569 8.27 -22.76 22.52
C ILE A 569 8.69 -21.27 22.67
N LYS A 570 7.71 -20.39 22.90
CA LYS A 570 7.92 -18.93 23.07
C LYS A 570 7.21 -18.44 24.35
N PRO A 571 7.79 -18.60 25.53
CA PRO A 571 7.11 -18.30 26.82
C PRO A 571 6.70 -16.81 26.96
N GLU A 572 7.47 -15.89 26.40
CA GLU A 572 7.23 -14.44 26.49
C GLU A 572 6.56 -13.86 25.23
N HIS A 573 5.77 -14.66 24.51
CA HIS A 573 5.08 -14.17 23.32
C HIS A 573 3.82 -13.39 23.70
N ALA A 574 3.95 -12.07 23.89
CA ALA A 574 2.92 -11.18 24.40
C ALA A 574 1.55 -11.33 23.69
N ARG A 575 1.54 -11.53 22.36
CA ARG A 575 0.30 -11.67 21.58
C ARG A 575 -0.42 -12.98 21.91
N THR A 576 0.31 -14.10 22.04
CA THR A 576 -0.28 -15.39 22.42
C THR A 576 -0.84 -15.32 23.84
N ILE A 577 -0.11 -14.68 24.77
CA ILE A 577 -0.59 -14.46 26.14
C ILE A 577 -1.85 -13.60 26.17
N ALA A 578 -1.94 -12.55 25.33
CA ALA A 578 -3.13 -11.70 25.24
C ALA A 578 -4.36 -12.46 24.71
N VAL A 579 -4.19 -13.44 23.80
CA VAL A 579 -5.29 -14.30 23.35
C VAL A 579 -5.65 -15.33 24.42
N LEU A 580 -4.65 -15.88 25.12
CA LEU A 580 -4.87 -16.80 26.24
C LEU A 580 -5.70 -16.15 27.36
N ALA A 581 -5.38 -14.91 27.73
CA ALA A 581 -6.14 -14.12 28.68
C ALA A 581 -7.62 -13.95 28.29
N GLN A 582 -7.91 -13.77 26.98
CA GLN A 582 -9.29 -13.69 26.48
C GLN A 582 -10.03 -15.03 26.63
N ILE A 583 -9.31 -16.14 26.45
CA ILE A 583 -9.83 -17.50 26.61
C ILE A 583 -10.15 -17.76 28.09
N ASP A 584 -9.22 -17.44 28.99
CA ASP A 584 -9.40 -17.64 30.42
C ASP A 584 -10.52 -16.75 31.00
N ALA A 585 -10.70 -15.54 30.47
CA ALA A 585 -11.89 -14.74 30.75
C ALA A 585 -13.19 -15.42 30.25
N GLY A 586 -13.13 -16.11 29.11
CA GLY A 586 -14.25 -16.91 28.57
C GLY A 586 -14.56 -18.16 29.41
N LEU A 587 -13.56 -18.73 30.07
CA LEU A 587 -13.68 -19.84 31.02
C LEU A 587 -14.11 -19.39 32.43
N GLY A 588 -14.28 -18.09 32.66
CA GLY A 588 -14.66 -17.54 33.96
C GLY A 588 -13.47 -17.42 34.95
N GLN A 589 -12.24 -17.62 34.50
CA GLN A 589 -11.02 -17.54 35.32
C GLN A 589 -10.55 -16.08 35.41
N LYS A 590 -11.34 -15.23 36.06
CA LYS A 590 -11.18 -13.77 36.05
C LYS A 590 -9.77 -13.32 36.49
N GLU A 591 -9.31 -13.80 37.64
CA GLU A 591 -8.02 -13.39 38.24
C GLU A 591 -6.85 -13.75 37.33
N LEU A 592 -6.85 -14.97 36.78
CA LEU A 592 -5.83 -15.46 35.86
C LEU A 592 -5.83 -14.64 34.56
N ALA A 593 -7.01 -14.43 33.95
CA ALA A 593 -7.15 -13.64 32.74
C ALA A 593 -6.63 -12.20 32.90
N LEU A 594 -6.86 -11.57 34.05
CA LEU A 594 -6.35 -10.22 34.34
C LEU A 594 -4.83 -10.21 34.52
N GLN A 595 -4.26 -11.22 35.17
CA GLN A 595 -2.81 -11.38 35.32
C GLN A 595 -2.12 -11.57 33.97
N GLU A 596 -2.62 -12.47 33.14
CA GLU A 596 -2.09 -12.73 31.81
C GLU A 596 -2.20 -11.51 30.89
N ALA A 597 -3.34 -10.81 30.89
CA ALA A 597 -3.52 -9.60 30.10
C ALA A 597 -2.54 -8.48 30.53
N GLN A 598 -2.32 -8.33 31.86
CA GLN A 598 -1.34 -7.37 32.36
C GLN A 598 0.08 -7.80 31.98
N HIS A 599 0.42 -9.08 32.12
CA HIS A 599 1.72 -9.61 31.72
C HIS A 599 2.00 -9.38 30.22
N ALA A 600 1.00 -9.58 29.35
CA ALA A 600 1.13 -9.29 27.93
C ALA A 600 1.44 -7.80 27.65
N ILE A 601 0.82 -6.88 28.42
CA ILE A 601 1.09 -5.43 28.32
C ILE A 601 2.51 -5.11 28.81
N ASP A 602 2.97 -5.73 29.89
CA ASP A 602 4.30 -5.49 30.43
C ASP A 602 5.40 -5.95 29.44
N LEU A 603 5.15 -7.05 28.72
CA LEU A 603 6.02 -7.53 27.64
C LEU A 603 6.00 -6.62 26.39
N MET A 604 4.84 -6.04 26.09
CA MET A 604 4.63 -5.24 24.88
C MET A 604 3.87 -3.92 25.16
N PRO A 605 4.49 -2.98 25.91
CA PRO A 605 3.88 -1.70 26.17
C PRO A 605 3.85 -0.82 24.90
N LEU A 606 2.89 0.12 24.85
CA LEU A 606 2.77 1.09 23.73
C LEU A 606 4.05 1.89 23.48
N SER A 607 4.87 2.11 24.50
CA SER A 607 6.15 2.82 24.39
C SER A 607 7.22 2.03 23.64
N LYS A 608 7.15 0.70 23.66
CA LYS A 608 8.05 -0.20 22.95
C LYS A 608 7.62 -0.39 21.50
N ASP A 609 6.31 -0.60 21.29
CA ASP A 609 5.72 -0.85 19.98
C ASP A 609 4.27 -0.37 19.98
N ILE A 610 3.99 0.72 19.27
CA ILE A 610 2.63 1.29 19.27
C ILE A 610 1.63 0.38 18.53
N TYR A 611 2.11 -0.38 17.54
CA TYR A 611 1.27 -1.26 16.73
C TYR A 611 0.86 -2.51 17.53
N ASP A 612 1.83 -3.29 18.00
CA ASP A 612 1.59 -4.51 18.79
C ASP A 612 0.99 -4.18 20.16
N GLY A 613 1.48 -3.13 20.82
CA GLY A 613 0.97 -2.69 22.10
C GLY A 613 -0.49 -2.26 22.05
N ALA A 614 -0.95 -1.63 20.94
CA ALA A 614 -2.37 -1.31 20.77
C ALA A 614 -3.23 -2.56 20.63
N LEU A 615 -2.76 -3.59 19.94
CA LEU A 615 -3.45 -4.87 19.82
C LEU A 615 -3.55 -5.62 21.15
N VAL A 616 -2.43 -5.68 21.90
CA VAL A 616 -2.42 -6.28 23.26
C VAL A 616 -3.35 -5.52 24.20
N LEU A 617 -3.35 -4.19 24.11
CA LEU A 617 -4.23 -3.33 24.91
C LEU A 617 -5.72 -3.55 24.55
N GLU A 618 -6.06 -3.81 23.27
CA GLU A 618 -7.39 -4.21 22.87
C GLU A 618 -7.79 -5.54 23.52
N GLY A 619 -6.86 -6.51 23.58
CA GLY A 619 -7.07 -7.77 24.30
C GLY A 619 -7.46 -7.56 25.77
N LEU A 620 -6.79 -6.63 26.48
CA LEU A 620 -7.15 -6.26 27.84
C LEU A 620 -8.56 -5.66 27.95
N ALA A 621 -8.95 -4.79 27.00
CA ALA A 621 -10.31 -4.23 26.97
C ALA A 621 -11.37 -5.33 26.81
N GLN A 622 -11.08 -6.37 26.03
CA GLN A 622 -11.96 -7.53 25.83
C GLN A 622 -12.02 -8.39 27.11
N VAL A 623 -10.90 -8.59 27.80
CA VAL A 623 -10.86 -9.28 29.11
C VAL A 623 -11.71 -8.51 30.12
N TYR A 624 -11.54 -7.20 30.27
CA TYR A 624 -12.36 -6.37 31.17
C TYR A 624 -13.86 -6.45 30.82
N THR A 625 -14.21 -6.45 29.55
CA THR A 625 -15.60 -6.56 29.11
C THR A 625 -16.22 -7.89 29.53
N ARG A 626 -15.50 -9.01 29.36
CA ARG A 626 -15.96 -10.36 29.72
C ARG A 626 -16.02 -10.59 31.22
N THR A 627 -15.12 -9.99 31.98
CA THR A 627 -15.04 -10.14 33.45
C THR A 627 -15.93 -9.14 34.22
N GLY A 628 -16.71 -8.32 33.51
CA GLY A 628 -17.64 -7.36 34.09
C GLY A 628 -17.01 -6.04 34.55
N GLU A 629 -15.74 -5.80 34.27
CA GLU A 629 -15.01 -4.58 34.61
C GLU A 629 -15.28 -3.47 33.54
N HIS A 630 -16.56 -3.14 33.31
CA HIS A 630 -17.00 -2.33 32.18
C HIS A 630 -16.41 -0.92 32.15
N ASP A 631 -16.27 -0.24 33.31
CA ASP A 631 -15.67 1.10 33.35
C ASP A 631 -14.20 1.05 32.92
N ARG A 632 -13.43 0.04 33.36
CA ARG A 632 -12.03 -0.15 32.96
C ARG A 632 -11.90 -0.49 31.48
N ALA A 633 -12.82 -1.30 30.94
CA ALA A 633 -12.88 -1.58 29.50
C ALA A 633 -13.06 -0.29 28.69
N ILE A 634 -13.98 0.59 29.13
CA ILE A 634 -14.28 1.86 28.47
C ILE A 634 -13.09 2.82 28.53
N GLU A 635 -12.36 2.89 29.65
CA GLU A 635 -11.15 3.70 29.78
C GLU A 635 -10.07 3.25 28.79
N VAL A 636 -9.86 1.94 28.65
CA VAL A 636 -8.92 1.39 27.67
C VAL A 636 -9.36 1.69 26.25
N LEU A 637 -10.66 1.56 25.93
CA LEU A 637 -11.20 1.91 24.61
C LEU A 637 -11.04 3.40 24.29
N GLN A 638 -11.23 4.29 25.27
CA GLN A 638 -10.94 5.74 25.08
C GLN A 638 -9.49 5.98 24.68
N LYS A 639 -8.53 5.28 25.32
CA LYS A 639 -7.11 5.34 24.97
C LYS A 639 -6.86 4.83 23.57
N LEU A 640 -7.45 3.68 23.20
CA LEU A 640 -7.30 3.09 21.86
C LEU A 640 -7.88 3.97 20.75
N VAL A 641 -8.97 4.68 21.00
CA VAL A 641 -9.56 5.62 20.03
C VAL A 641 -8.68 6.88 19.86
N SER A 642 -7.89 7.26 20.86
CA SER A 642 -6.98 8.42 20.79
C SER A 642 -5.69 8.14 20.03
N ILE A 643 -5.36 6.88 19.75
CA ILE A 643 -4.17 6.44 19.01
C ILE A 643 -4.57 5.67 17.75
N PRO A 644 -3.70 5.52 16.76
CA PRO A 644 -3.92 4.58 15.66
C PRO A 644 -4.08 3.15 16.19
N SER A 645 -5.16 2.48 15.81
CA SER A 645 -5.51 1.14 16.25
C SER A 645 -6.59 0.53 15.36
N TYR A 646 -6.86 -0.77 15.47
CA TYR A 646 -7.95 -1.43 14.75
C TYR A 646 -9.34 -1.13 15.30
N ILE A 647 -9.44 -0.40 16.43
CA ILE A 647 -10.73 0.08 16.94
C ILE A 647 -11.33 1.06 15.96
N ASN A 648 -12.49 0.71 15.40
CA ASN A 648 -13.23 1.48 14.42
C ASN A 648 -14.76 1.42 14.69
N TYR A 649 -15.52 2.18 13.92
CA TYR A 649 -16.97 2.27 14.10
C TYR A 649 -17.68 0.92 14.00
N ALA A 650 -17.44 0.16 12.92
CA ALA A 650 -18.08 -1.12 12.68
C ALA A 650 -17.73 -2.13 13.78
N ARG A 651 -16.47 -2.16 14.21
CA ARG A 651 -15.97 -3.08 15.24
C ARG A 651 -16.64 -2.84 16.59
N LEU A 652 -16.74 -1.59 17.06
CA LEU A 652 -17.39 -1.31 18.34
C LEU A 652 -18.92 -1.45 18.28
N LYS A 653 -19.53 -1.08 17.15
CA LYS A 653 -20.99 -1.10 17.01
C LYS A 653 -21.54 -2.50 16.85
N PHE A 654 -20.87 -3.39 16.14
CA PHE A 654 -21.45 -4.66 15.69
C PHE A 654 -20.79 -5.90 16.29
N HIS A 655 -19.53 -5.83 16.75
CA HIS A 655 -18.86 -7.03 17.22
C HIS A 655 -19.45 -7.52 18.54
N PRO A 656 -19.87 -8.81 18.62
CA PRO A 656 -20.56 -9.38 19.78
C PRO A 656 -19.85 -9.20 21.12
N LEU A 657 -18.51 -9.15 21.11
CA LEU A 657 -17.68 -8.95 22.30
C LEU A 657 -17.98 -7.65 23.05
N TRP A 658 -18.42 -6.61 22.34
CA TRP A 658 -18.71 -5.30 22.96
C TRP A 658 -20.18 -5.13 23.37
N LYS A 659 -21.03 -6.13 23.09
CA LYS A 659 -22.46 -6.08 23.42
C LYS A 659 -22.71 -5.77 24.90
N PRO A 660 -21.94 -6.28 25.89
CA PRO A 660 -22.15 -5.94 27.32
C PRO A 660 -21.92 -4.46 27.63
N LEU A 661 -21.23 -3.70 26.78
CA LEU A 661 -20.99 -2.26 26.98
C LEU A 661 -22.05 -1.37 26.34
N HIS A 662 -22.88 -1.90 25.44
CA HIS A 662 -23.94 -1.13 24.77
C HIS A 662 -24.96 -0.62 25.78
N GLY A 663 -25.44 0.62 25.61
CA GLY A 663 -26.31 1.31 26.54
C GLY A 663 -25.58 2.04 27.68
N ASN A 664 -24.27 1.85 27.83
CA ASN A 664 -23.45 2.70 28.70
C ASN A 664 -23.18 4.04 28.00
N PRO A 665 -23.56 5.19 28.57
CA PRO A 665 -23.45 6.50 27.92
C PRO A 665 -22.02 6.86 27.52
N LYS A 666 -21.00 6.44 28.29
CA LYS A 666 -19.60 6.68 27.97
C LYS A 666 -19.17 5.86 26.73
N PHE A 667 -19.58 4.60 26.66
CA PHE A 667 -19.30 3.73 25.52
C PHE A 667 -20.02 4.21 24.25
N ASP A 668 -21.33 4.53 24.38
CA ASP A 668 -22.11 5.00 23.24
C ASP A 668 -21.57 6.31 22.67
N LYS A 669 -20.99 7.19 23.53
CA LYS A 669 -20.28 8.39 23.10
C LYS A 669 -19.01 8.05 22.28
N ILE A 670 -18.25 7.01 22.68
CA ILE A 670 -17.10 6.55 21.91
C ILE A 670 -17.55 6.07 20.54
N VAL A 671 -18.56 5.20 20.47
CA VAL A 671 -19.11 4.70 19.20
C VAL A 671 -19.59 5.85 18.31
N ALA A 672 -20.33 6.80 18.87
CA ALA A 672 -20.81 7.98 18.15
C ALA A 672 -19.67 8.87 17.61
N SER A 673 -18.56 8.97 18.33
CA SER A 673 -17.40 9.74 17.88
C SER A 673 -16.69 9.15 16.65
N LEU A 674 -16.84 7.85 16.43
CA LEU A 674 -16.30 7.10 15.30
C LEU A 674 -17.30 6.96 14.14
N ALA A 675 -18.56 7.35 14.33
CA ALA A 675 -19.59 7.24 13.29
C ALA A 675 -19.22 8.06 12.03
N PRO A 676 -19.62 7.61 10.84
CA PRO A 676 -19.40 8.36 9.61
C PRO A 676 -20.06 9.73 9.70
N LYS A 677 -19.29 10.76 9.29
CA LYS A 677 -19.75 12.15 9.25
C LYS A 677 -20.45 12.44 7.93
#